data_dec3d43f2777701f5a8161d4358b1541
#
_entry.id   dec3d43f2777701f5a8161d4358b1541
#
_cell.length_a   1.000
_cell.length_b   1.000
_cell.length_c   1.000
_cell.angle_alpha   90.00
_cell.angle_beta   90.00
_cell.angle_gamma   90.00
#
_symmetry.space_group_name_H-M   'P 1'
#
loop_
_entity.id
_entity.type
_entity.pdbx_description
1 polymer ?
#
loop_
_entity_poly.entity_id
_entity_poly.type
_entity_poly.pdbx_seq_one_letter_code
_entity_poly.pdbx_strand_id
1 'polypeptide(L)'
;MRDRILREVPEKRERCVKHFQMTQKGMAAAVYPAPVHYEEDGQWKEIDNRLEAVQENGREVYRNLASAVRVSFAKESDTKELVTIEKDGKKILWGLSPFLHTKSTRNVNCEGEISTFRVLEKEDFWKEAEMLDMKVSVLDEEESEEDEIRKMMCVPHLNGEGVYEEILPGIDLHYSIQGEQLKEDIRLNRKEAAEQELSFQLTHPGMELRNEEDGGLGLYDSENQESGRIFRLVKPYMYDAAGNQSLQVEFQVEIGTESSVIKVVPDREWMQDTERVYPIVIDPMTETSKTKGNIEDTYVFTGGNVPENPGNVYAYGSFVVGRSDELGKMRALLRFRDLPDIGKGSIIYGATMYIWQFEYSSYSNPELPLLAYEVKNSWDEKSVRWGNQPAVDGAILDYKKVKQVINGNTVSITPIGFNVTRLVRQWYNTGKNYGIMVKSKYEDDENLANRAYARFYASDSPSISSEQFPSGVFYYRNVNGLEDYQSYHEQSAGRAGIGYTNDFTGNVVWSHLDVATEGGPMTTEIRHVYNSSEADTSSRMGYGWRLSSQQELKESGIKDYPYVYIDEDGTKHYFYKDTNDGNELKDEDGLGLTITVTSSSEHDRYRTMETKDKVKYIFGQDGFLRFIEDLDGNSVKHQYGPNSAGNFLAYVTDAAGGTLNAVYSTDATYSRLTAIQDTKGREIRYGYDAQGNLTSITYPDGSK
;
A
#
# COMPACT_ATOMS: atom_id res chain seq x y z
N MET A 1 -8.66 -16.22 -14.61
CA MET A 1 -8.98 -16.25 -13.17
C MET A 1 -8.49 -14.92 -12.63
N ARG A 2 -9.26 -14.19 -11.82
CA ARG A 2 -8.87 -12.90 -11.30
C ARG A 2 -7.76 -13.06 -10.26
N ASP A 3 -6.81 -12.13 -10.21
CA ASP A 3 -5.75 -12.14 -9.19
C ASP A 3 -6.34 -11.72 -7.83
N ARG A 4 -6.14 -12.51 -6.79
CA ARG A 4 -6.72 -12.31 -5.45
C ARG A 4 -5.64 -12.38 -4.39
N ILE A 5 -5.91 -11.78 -3.23
CA ILE A 5 -5.04 -11.90 -2.06
C ILE A 5 -5.01 -13.37 -1.58
N LEU A 6 -3.81 -13.91 -1.43
CA LEU A 6 -3.58 -15.19 -0.76
C LEU A 6 -3.29 -15.01 0.73
N ARG A 7 -2.36 -14.11 1.06
CA ARG A 7 -1.93 -13.82 2.42
C ARG A 7 -1.12 -12.52 2.48
N GLU A 8 -1.04 -11.92 3.64
CA GLU A 8 -0.03 -10.91 3.95
C GLU A 8 1.36 -11.55 4.02
N VAL A 9 2.41 -10.78 3.74
CA VAL A 9 3.83 -11.19 3.82
C VAL A 9 4.51 -10.38 4.92
N PRO A 10 4.48 -10.83 6.18
CA PRO A 10 4.97 -10.08 7.34
C PRO A 10 6.45 -9.68 7.25
N GLU A 11 7.27 -10.47 6.55
CA GLU A 11 8.69 -10.23 6.38
C GLU A 11 9.00 -9.00 5.49
N LYS A 12 7.98 -8.52 4.76
CA LYS A 12 8.04 -7.33 3.90
C LYS A 12 7.32 -6.12 4.48
N ARG A 13 6.89 -6.18 5.72
CA ARG A 13 6.22 -5.07 6.37
C ARG A 13 7.12 -3.84 6.42
N GLU A 14 6.53 -2.68 6.19
CA GLU A 14 7.15 -1.37 6.36
C GLU A 14 6.23 -0.51 7.24
N ARG A 15 6.73 0.59 7.74
CA ARG A 15 5.97 1.44 8.67
C ARG A 15 4.55 1.77 8.21
N CYS A 16 4.41 2.13 6.93
CA CYS A 16 3.13 2.52 6.31
C CYS A 16 2.72 1.61 5.15
N VAL A 17 3.27 0.39 5.04
CA VAL A 17 3.01 -0.49 3.91
C VAL A 17 2.80 -1.93 4.37
N LYS A 18 1.76 -2.57 3.85
CA LYS A 18 1.58 -4.03 3.90
C LYS A 18 1.82 -4.62 2.52
N HIS A 19 2.47 -5.78 2.49
CA HIS A 19 2.66 -6.54 1.26
C HIS A 19 1.83 -7.81 1.30
N PHE A 20 1.17 -8.10 0.18
CA PHE A 20 0.31 -9.26 0.02
C PHE A 20 0.79 -10.13 -1.14
N GLN A 21 0.81 -11.43 -0.92
CA GLN A 21 1.00 -12.40 -1.99
C GLN A 21 -0.33 -12.59 -2.72
N MET A 22 -0.28 -12.58 -4.05
CA MET A 22 -1.45 -12.73 -4.91
C MET A 22 -1.54 -14.14 -5.52
N THR A 23 -2.75 -14.55 -5.96
CA THR A 23 -3.00 -15.91 -6.50
C THR A 23 -2.20 -16.24 -7.75
N GLN A 24 -1.81 -15.22 -8.53
CA GLN A 24 -1.03 -15.41 -9.77
C GLN A 24 0.47 -15.19 -9.56
N LYS A 25 0.98 -15.44 -8.34
CA LYS A 25 2.39 -15.28 -7.97
C LYS A 25 2.91 -13.83 -8.04
N GLY A 26 2.00 -12.85 -8.20
CA GLY A 26 2.31 -11.44 -8.04
C GLY A 26 2.29 -11.03 -6.58
N MET A 27 2.65 -9.78 -6.35
CA MET A 27 2.60 -9.10 -5.06
C MET A 27 1.76 -7.84 -5.17
N ALA A 28 1.10 -7.46 -4.08
CA ALA A 28 0.49 -6.15 -3.93
C ALA A 28 1.08 -5.45 -2.72
N ALA A 29 1.50 -4.19 -2.87
CA ALA A 29 1.88 -3.32 -1.78
C ALA A 29 0.76 -2.31 -1.53
N ALA A 30 0.14 -2.38 -0.36
CA ALA A 30 -0.87 -1.42 0.09
C ALA A 30 -0.18 -0.32 0.90
N VAL A 31 -0.32 0.92 0.44
CA VAL A 31 0.28 2.11 1.05
C VAL A 31 -0.76 2.87 1.83
N TYR A 32 -0.50 3.06 3.11
CA TYR A 32 -1.39 3.74 4.05
C TYR A 32 -0.91 5.17 4.34
N PRO A 33 -1.81 6.10 4.66
CA PRO A 33 -1.43 7.48 4.99
C PRO A 33 -0.69 7.58 6.33
N ALA A 34 -1.00 6.71 7.28
CA ALA A 34 -0.44 6.69 8.63
C ALA A 34 0.33 5.39 8.90
N PRO A 35 1.17 5.33 9.93
CA PRO A 35 1.81 4.10 10.37
C PRO A 35 0.79 3.03 10.73
N VAL A 36 0.98 1.83 10.17
CA VAL A 36 0.22 0.61 10.48
C VAL A 36 1.09 -0.43 11.20
N HIS A 37 2.40 -0.21 11.21
CA HIS A 37 3.37 -1.04 11.91
C HIS A 37 4.31 -0.18 12.75
N TYR A 38 4.88 -0.80 13.79
CA TYR A 38 5.96 -0.27 14.60
C TYR A 38 7.12 -1.28 14.65
N GLU A 39 8.34 -0.78 14.86
CA GLU A 39 9.53 -1.62 14.94
C GLU A 39 9.81 -2.01 16.40
N GLU A 40 9.96 -3.32 16.65
CA GLU A 40 10.40 -3.85 17.93
C GLU A 40 11.39 -5.00 17.69
N ASP A 41 12.56 -4.93 18.32
CA ASP A 41 13.66 -5.91 18.17
C ASP A 41 14.08 -6.14 16.69
N GLY A 42 14.06 -5.10 15.87
CA GLY A 42 14.39 -5.15 14.44
C GLY A 42 13.33 -5.84 13.57
N GLN A 43 12.12 -5.99 14.06
CA GLN A 43 11.00 -6.56 13.32
C GLN A 43 9.80 -5.61 13.32
N TRP A 44 9.13 -5.52 12.19
CA TRP A 44 7.87 -4.79 12.05
C TRP A 44 6.70 -5.59 12.61
N LYS A 45 6.00 -5.00 13.58
CA LYS A 45 4.79 -5.55 14.20
C LYS A 45 3.59 -4.67 13.88
N GLU A 46 2.40 -5.25 13.85
CA GLU A 46 1.17 -4.49 13.67
C GLU A 46 0.87 -3.61 14.88
N ILE A 47 0.41 -2.39 14.60
CA ILE A 47 -0.14 -1.52 15.64
C ILE A 47 -1.51 -2.06 16.06
N ASP A 48 -1.68 -2.25 17.36
CA ASP A 48 -2.94 -2.62 17.99
C ASP A 48 -3.26 -1.63 19.11
N ASN A 49 -4.18 -0.73 18.80
CA ASN A 49 -4.61 0.32 19.71
C ASN A 49 -5.91 -0.02 20.47
N ARG A 50 -6.36 -1.29 20.45
CA ARG A 50 -7.44 -1.72 21.34
C ARG A 50 -7.06 -1.45 22.78
N LEU A 51 -8.04 -0.96 23.54
CA LEU A 51 -7.83 -0.58 24.94
C LEU A 51 -8.23 -1.73 25.87
N GLU A 52 -7.27 -2.20 26.66
CA GLU A 52 -7.52 -3.21 27.69
C GLU A 52 -7.29 -2.67 29.10
N ALA A 53 -8.12 -3.14 30.05
CA ALA A 53 -7.96 -2.81 31.45
C ALA A 53 -6.73 -3.53 32.04
N VAL A 54 -5.78 -2.76 32.57
CA VAL A 54 -4.55 -3.27 33.18
C VAL A 54 -4.31 -2.59 34.52
N GLN A 55 -3.50 -3.22 35.42
CA GLN A 55 -3.09 -2.63 36.70
C GLN A 55 -1.73 -1.96 36.54
N GLU A 56 -1.66 -0.64 36.70
CA GLU A 56 -0.42 0.14 36.71
C GLU A 56 -0.27 0.87 38.05
N ASN A 57 0.84 0.65 38.73
CA ASN A 57 1.14 1.31 40.01
C ASN A 57 0.00 1.21 41.07
N GLY A 58 -0.76 0.10 41.03
CA GLY A 58 -1.87 -0.14 41.94
C GLY A 58 -3.19 0.55 41.58
N ARG A 59 -3.27 1.13 40.35
CA ARG A 59 -4.49 1.69 39.77
C ARG A 59 -4.88 0.94 38.50
N GLU A 60 -6.17 0.85 38.26
CA GLU A 60 -6.69 0.32 36.99
C GLU A 60 -6.68 1.42 35.92
N VAL A 61 -6.05 1.11 34.77
CA VAL A 61 -6.01 1.97 33.59
C VAL A 61 -6.41 1.20 32.36
N TYR A 62 -6.87 1.89 31.34
CA TYR A 62 -7.08 1.33 30.00
C TYR A 62 -5.88 1.67 29.14
N ARG A 63 -5.22 0.67 28.55
CA ARG A 63 -3.98 0.84 27.79
C ARG A 63 -4.08 0.15 26.43
N ASN A 64 -3.49 0.78 25.39
CA ASN A 64 -3.37 0.16 24.07
C ASN A 64 -2.42 -1.05 24.10
N LEU A 65 -2.75 -2.08 23.28
CA LEU A 65 -2.09 -3.38 23.34
C LEU A 65 -0.68 -3.38 22.76
N ALA A 66 -0.50 -2.82 21.56
CA ALA A 66 0.78 -2.90 20.83
C ALA A 66 0.98 -1.66 19.94
N SER A 67 2.00 -0.85 20.25
CA SER A 67 2.37 0.34 19.47
C SER A 67 3.73 0.84 19.93
N ALA A 68 4.43 1.59 19.07
CA ALA A 68 5.60 2.37 19.48
C ALA A 68 5.24 3.48 20.49
N VAL A 69 3.98 3.89 20.51
CA VAL A 69 3.44 4.87 21.46
C VAL A 69 2.49 4.17 22.41
N ARG A 70 2.89 4.10 23.67
CA ARG A 70 2.04 3.57 24.74
C ARG A 70 1.14 4.68 25.26
N VAL A 71 -0.16 4.47 25.22
CA VAL A 71 -1.16 5.39 25.76
C VAL A 71 -1.97 4.66 26.82
N SER A 72 -2.09 5.27 28.02
CA SER A 72 -2.90 4.74 29.12
C SER A 72 -3.87 5.82 29.59
N PHE A 73 -5.12 5.43 29.85
CA PHE A 73 -6.18 6.27 30.39
C PHE A 73 -6.54 5.82 31.82
N ALA A 74 -6.54 6.72 32.75
CA ALA A 74 -6.98 6.41 34.13
C ALA A 74 -8.46 5.97 34.09
N LYS A 75 -8.82 4.93 34.82
CA LYS A 75 -10.22 4.49 34.92
C LYS A 75 -11.12 5.55 35.54
N GLU A 76 -10.65 6.28 36.56
CA GLU A 76 -11.38 7.29 37.29
C GLU A 76 -10.76 8.68 37.10
N SER A 77 -11.61 9.70 37.00
CA SER A 77 -11.20 11.09 36.73
C SER A 77 -10.75 11.86 38.00
N ASP A 78 -10.65 11.20 39.14
CA ASP A 78 -10.18 11.79 40.39
C ASP A 78 -8.67 12.09 40.44
N THR A 79 -7.95 11.71 39.37
CA THR A 79 -6.51 11.84 39.23
C THR A 79 -6.12 13.04 38.40
N LYS A 80 -4.97 13.63 38.69
CA LYS A 80 -4.33 14.67 37.88
C LYS A 80 -3.71 14.12 36.59
N GLU A 81 -3.62 12.82 36.49
CA GLU A 81 -2.98 12.07 35.40
C GLU A 81 -4.05 11.26 34.70
N LEU A 82 -4.90 11.91 33.91
CA LEU A 82 -5.97 11.24 33.16
C LEU A 82 -5.39 10.41 32.01
N VAL A 83 -4.40 10.94 31.32
CA VAL A 83 -3.75 10.32 30.18
C VAL A 83 -2.25 10.28 30.37
N THR A 84 -1.67 9.14 30.08
CA THR A 84 -0.23 8.95 30.02
C THR A 84 0.16 8.57 28.61
N ILE A 85 1.17 9.26 28.04
CA ILE A 85 1.72 8.96 26.72
C ILE A 85 3.21 8.69 26.90
N GLU A 86 3.68 7.53 26.44
CA GLU A 86 5.08 7.11 26.52
C GLU A 86 5.62 6.72 25.15
N LYS A 87 6.78 7.26 24.79
CA LYS A 87 7.52 6.94 23.57
C LYS A 87 9.02 7.05 23.81
N ASP A 88 9.79 6.09 23.32
CA ASP A 88 11.28 6.08 23.39
C ASP A 88 11.84 6.34 24.81
N GLY A 89 11.15 5.80 25.84
CA GLY A 89 11.51 5.99 27.24
C GLY A 89 11.19 7.39 27.80
N LYS A 90 10.60 8.29 27.03
CA LYS A 90 10.10 9.57 27.48
C LYS A 90 8.58 9.51 27.70
N LYS A 91 8.13 10.19 28.76
CA LYS A 91 6.74 10.10 29.23
C LYS A 91 6.17 11.48 29.48
N ILE A 92 4.95 11.70 29.02
CA ILE A 92 4.12 12.87 29.41
C ILE A 92 2.84 12.39 30.08
N LEU A 93 2.36 13.21 31.02
CA LEU A 93 1.12 12.97 31.73
C LEU A 93 0.24 14.21 31.59
N TRP A 94 -1.01 13.97 31.22
CA TRP A 94 -1.98 15.02 30.91
C TRP A 94 -3.23 14.84 31.78
N GLY A 95 -3.76 15.92 32.32
CA GLY A 95 -4.97 15.88 33.13
C GLY A 95 -5.48 17.25 33.54
N LEU A 96 -6.64 17.32 34.17
CA LEU A 96 -7.21 18.58 34.59
C LEU A 96 -6.34 19.28 35.66
N SER A 97 -6.17 20.60 35.52
CA SER A 97 -5.39 21.38 36.46
C SER A 97 -6.10 21.47 37.83
N PRO A 98 -5.38 21.25 38.95
CA PRO A 98 -5.95 21.32 40.27
C PRO A 98 -6.48 22.72 40.68
N PHE A 99 -6.12 23.75 39.95
CA PHE A 99 -6.63 25.11 40.16
C PHE A 99 -8.12 25.24 39.84
N LEU A 100 -8.70 24.34 39.03
CA LEU A 100 -10.14 24.34 38.76
C LEU A 100 -10.97 23.88 39.97
N HIS A 101 -10.45 22.95 40.79
CA HIS A 101 -11.15 22.45 41.97
C HIS A 101 -11.24 23.48 43.10
N THR A 102 -10.38 24.50 43.16
CA THR A 102 -10.34 25.48 44.25
C THR A 102 -11.21 26.71 44.00
N LYS A 103 -11.59 27.05 42.77
CA LYS A 103 -12.48 28.20 42.49
C LYS A 103 -13.96 27.90 42.51
N SER A 104 -14.35 26.64 42.42
CA SER A 104 -15.75 26.19 42.46
C SER A 104 -16.34 26.09 43.89
N THR A 105 -15.54 26.31 44.93
CA THR A 105 -16.01 26.26 46.35
C THR A 105 -16.55 27.60 46.82
N ARG A 106 -17.54 28.19 46.14
CA ARG A 106 -18.53 29.06 46.78
C ARG A 106 -19.93 28.45 46.58
N ASN A 107 -20.32 27.68 47.60
CA ASN A 107 -21.70 27.25 47.87
C ASN A 107 -22.45 26.46 46.77
N VAL A 108 -22.00 25.27 46.44
CA VAL A 108 -22.92 24.14 46.22
C VAL A 108 -22.24 22.88 46.78
N ASN A 109 -22.91 22.16 47.67
CA ASN A 109 -22.57 20.77 48.00
C ASN A 109 -22.83 19.88 46.76
N CYS A 110 -21.91 19.93 45.84
CA CYS A 110 -21.79 18.90 44.80
C CYS A 110 -20.56 18.09 45.22
N GLU A 111 -20.76 16.94 45.82
CA GLU A 111 -19.85 15.82 45.66
C GLU A 111 -19.79 15.62 44.16
N GLY A 112 -18.72 16.10 43.52
CA GLY A 112 -18.50 15.91 42.08
C GLY A 112 -18.50 14.41 41.85
N GLU A 113 -19.43 13.91 41.05
CA GLU A 113 -19.40 12.52 40.62
C GLU A 113 -18.10 12.30 39.87
N ILE A 114 -17.31 11.31 40.29
CA ILE A 114 -16.08 10.90 39.62
C ILE A 114 -16.51 10.32 38.28
N SER A 115 -16.08 10.95 37.18
CA SER A 115 -16.31 10.39 35.84
C SER A 115 -15.43 9.15 35.65
N THR A 116 -16.00 8.13 35.04
CA THR A 116 -15.30 6.89 34.72
C THR A 116 -15.02 6.83 33.25
N PHE A 117 -13.78 6.44 32.87
CA PHE A 117 -13.41 6.22 31.49
C PHE A 117 -14.18 5.04 30.88
N ARG A 118 -14.85 5.29 29.79
CA ARG A 118 -15.59 4.27 29.05
C ARG A 118 -14.97 4.06 27.70
N VAL A 119 -14.51 2.84 27.44
CA VAL A 119 -14.03 2.41 26.11
C VAL A 119 -15.23 2.39 25.15
N LEU A 120 -15.03 2.97 23.97
CA LEU A 120 -16.04 2.98 22.89
C LEU A 120 -15.73 1.81 21.96
N GLU A 121 -16.54 0.75 22.06
CA GLU A 121 -16.45 -0.39 21.16
C GLU A 121 -17.33 -0.15 19.94
N LYS A 122 -16.74 -0.23 18.75
CA LYS A 122 -17.51 -0.27 17.50
C LYS A 122 -17.92 -1.74 17.25
N GLU A 123 -19.01 -2.18 17.85
CA GLU A 123 -19.44 -3.60 17.85
C GLU A 123 -19.59 -4.25 16.46
N ASP A 124 -19.87 -3.48 15.42
CA ASP A 124 -20.14 -4.04 14.09
C ASP A 124 -18.87 -4.22 13.23
N PHE A 125 -17.84 -3.44 13.48
CA PHE A 125 -16.60 -3.46 12.68
C PHE A 125 -15.70 -4.67 13.00
N TRP A 126 -15.64 -5.08 14.27
CA TRP A 126 -14.78 -6.17 14.73
C TRP A 126 -15.25 -7.55 14.26
N LYS A 127 -16.55 -7.75 14.10
CA LYS A 127 -17.13 -8.99 13.59
C LYS A 127 -16.78 -9.23 12.11
N GLU A 128 -16.64 -8.17 11.32
CA GLU A 128 -16.20 -8.29 9.92
C GLU A 128 -14.71 -8.60 9.82
N ALA A 129 -13.87 -8.03 10.68
CA ALA A 129 -12.43 -8.26 10.70
C ALA A 129 -12.03 -9.65 11.19
N GLU A 130 -12.67 -10.16 12.26
CA GLU A 130 -12.50 -11.56 12.70
C GLU A 130 -13.02 -12.57 11.65
N MET A 131 -14.05 -12.20 10.88
CA MET A 131 -14.51 -13.00 9.74
C MET A 131 -13.53 -12.98 8.57
N LEU A 132 -12.72 -11.95 8.41
CA LEU A 132 -11.66 -11.88 7.40
C LEU A 132 -10.51 -12.85 7.71
N ASP A 133 -10.05 -12.92 8.95
CA ASP A 133 -9.02 -13.90 9.38
C ASP A 133 -9.49 -15.36 9.26
N MET A 134 -10.79 -15.61 9.46
CA MET A 134 -11.37 -16.97 9.39
C MET A 134 -11.78 -17.41 7.96
N LYS A 135 -11.97 -16.47 7.01
CA LYS A 135 -12.55 -16.78 5.68
C LYS A 135 -11.57 -16.87 4.52
N VAL A 136 -10.27 -16.76 4.73
CA VAL A 136 -9.27 -16.99 3.66
C VAL A 136 -9.33 -18.43 3.09
N SER A 137 -10.10 -19.31 3.72
CA SER A 137 -10.23 -20.72 3.30
C SER A 137 -11.38 -21.04 2.33
N VAL A 138 -12.25 -20.09 2.01
CA VAL A 138 -13.35 -20.32 1.05
C VAL A 138 -13.33 -19.24 -0.03
N LEU A 139 -12.80 -19.60 -1.20
CA LEU A 139 -12.79 -18.76 -2.40
C LEU A 139 -14.23 -18.59 -2.90
N ASP A 140 -14.88 -17.49 -2.52
CA ASP A 140 -16.16 -17.11 -3.11
C ASP A 140 -15.92 -16.50 -4.50
N GLU A 141 -16.53 -17.07 -5.54
CA GLU A 141 -16.30 -16.65 -6.94
C GLU A 141 -16.94 -15.29 -7.30
N GLU A 142 -17.69 -14.67 -6.40
CA GLU A 142 -18.50 -13.46 -6.66
C GLU A 142 -17.91 -12.14 -6.10
N GLU A 143 -16.77 -12.16 -5.41
CA GLU A 143 -16.18 -10.93 -4.83
C GLU A 143 -15.76 -9.89 -5.89
N SER A 144 -16.10 -8.62 -5.64
CA SER A 144 -15.77 -7.49 -6.54
C SER A 144 -14.32 -7.00 -6.34
N GLU A 145 -13.80 -6.17 -7.26
CA GLU A 145 -12.48 -5.52 -7.10
C GLU A 145 -12.47 -4.55 -5.91
N GLU A 146 -13.60 -3.94 -5.66
CA GLU A 146 -13.79 -3.05 -4.53
C GLU A 146 -13.64 -3.79 -3.21
N ASP A 147 -14.16 -5.02 -3.11
CA ASP A 147 -14.04 -5.84 -1.90
C ASP A 147 -12.59 -6.23 -1.61
N GLU A 148 -11.80 -6.60 -2.63
CA GLU A 148 -10.37 -6.89 -2.48
C GLU A 148 -9.58 -5.68 -2.00
N ILE A 149 -9.90 -4.49 -2.53
CA ILE A 149 -9.26 -3.24 -2.12
C ILE A 149 -9.63 -2.90 -0.68
N ARG A 150 -10.91 -3.04 -0.31
CA ARG A 150 -11.36 -2.83 1.08
C ARG A 150 -10.64 -3.76 2.05
N LYS A 151 -10.44 -5.04 1.69
CA LYS A 151 -9.65 -5.98 2.48
C LYS A 151 -8.20 -5.55 2.64
N MET A 152 -7.53 -5.10 1.56
CA MET A 152 -6.16 -4.59 1.65
C MET A 152 -6.06 -3.35 2.53
N MET A 153 -7.05 -2.45 2.47
CA MET A 153 -7.03 -1.19 3.20
C MET A 153 -7.50 -1.33 4.65
N CYS A 154 -8.16 -2.41 5.01
CA CYS A 154 -8.66 -2.64 6.37
C CYS A 154 -7.51 -2.89 7.35
N VAL A 155 -7.41 -2.03 8.38
CA VAL A 155 -6.48 -2.20 9.52
C VAL A 155 -7.32 -2.14 10.81
N PRO A 156 -7.91 -3.27 11.23
CA PRO A 156 -8.99 -3.29 12.20
C PRO A 156 -8.63 -2.75 13.59
N HIS A 157 -7.35 -2.83 13.97
CA HIS A 157 -6.90 -2.49 15.32
C HIS A 157 -6.08 -1.19 15.38
N LEU A 158 -6.11 -0.39 14.32
CA LEU A 158 -5.30 0.83 14.23
C LEU A 158 -5.77 1.92 15.21
N ASN A 159 -7.06 1.92 15.56
CA ASN A 159 -7.68 2.94 16.38
C ASN A 159 -8.18 2.36 17.71
N GLY A 160 -8.09 3.17 18.79
CA GLY A 160 -8.69 2.91 20.08
C GLY A 160 -9.39 4.16 20.59
N GLU A 161 -10.61 4.06 21.09
CA GLU A 161 -11.42 5.20 21.47
C GLU A 161 -12.00 5.03 22.87
N GLY A 162 -12.14 6.15 23.60
CA GLY A 162 -12.81 6.19 24.89
C GLY A 162 -13.19 7.60 25.32
N VAL A 163 -13.99 7.69 26.37
CA VAL A 163 -14.58 8.96 26.80
C VAL A 163 -14.66 9.04 28.32
N TYR A 164 -14.40 10.24 28.85
CA TYR A 164 -14.84 10.68 30.16
C TYR A 164 -16.08 11.57 29.96
N GLU A 165 -17.25 11.08 30.30
CA GLU A 165 -18.51 11.83 30.21
C GLU A 165 -18.69 12.76 31.39
N GLU A 166 -19.21 13.98 31.18
CA GLU A 166 -19.48 14.99 32.21
C GLU A 166 -18.31 15.23 33.20
N ILE A 167 -17.06 15.23 32.68
CA ILE A 167 -15.86 15.43 33.50
C ILE A 167 -15.85 16.82 34.15
N LEU A 168 -16.46 17.79 33.49
CA LEU A 168 -16.92 19.06 34.01
C LEU A 168 -18.39 19.24 33.58
N PRO A 169 -19.20 20.05 34.25
CA PRO A 169 -20.61 20.19 33.95
C PRO A 169 -20.86 20.59 32.46
N GLY A 170 -21.37 19.65 31.65
CA GLY A 170 -21.62 19.81 30.21
C GLY A 170 -20.39 19.67 29.35
N ILE A 171 -19.29 19.10 29.85
CA ILE A 171 -18.07 18.88 29.09
C ILE A 171 -17.67 17.41 29.19
N ASP A 172 -17.48 16.79 28.01
CA ASP A 172 -16.92 15.46 27.86
C ASP A 172 -15.51 15.57 27.26
N LEU A 173 -14.61 14.64 27.63
CA LEU A 173 -13.31 14.45 26.99
C LEU A 173 -13.35 13.14 26.21
N HIS A 174 -13.34 13.23 24.90
CA HIS A 174 -13.23 12.10 24.01
C HIS A 174 -11.77 11.93 23.56
N TYR A 175 -11.27 10.72 23.66
CA TYR A 175 -9.93 10.37 23.22
C TYR A 175 -9.97 9.34 22.10
N SER A 176 -9.14 9.55 21.09
CA SER A 176 -8.97 8.64 19.96
C SER A 176 -7.48 8.44 19.69
N ILE A 177 -7.00 7.21 19.84
CA ILE A 177 -5.66 6.82 19.41
C ILE A 177 -5.76 6.44 17.94
N GLN A 178 -4.98 7.09 17.08
CA GLN A 178 -4.95 6.85 15.63
C GLN A 178 -3.52 6.55 15.20
N GLY A 179 -3.19 5.26 15.01
CA GLY A 179 -1.82 4.84 14.77
C GLY A 179 -0.89 5.22 15.93
N GLU A 180 0.00 6.20 15.73
CA GLU A 180 0.93 6.72 16.74
C GLU A 180 0.51 8.10 17.30
N GLN A 181 -0.68 8.57 17.02
CA GLN A 181 -1.17 9.89 17.43
C GLN A 181 -2.29 9.75 18.46
N LEU A 182 -2.38 10.71 19.38
CA LEU A 182 -3.51 10.84 20.28
C LEU A 182 -4.29 12.11 19.99
N LYS A 183 -5.55 11.96 19.65
CA LYS A 183 -6.50 13.04 19.51
C LYS A 183 -7.33 13.18 20.77
N GLU A 184 -7.53 14.42 21.25
CA GLU A 184 -8.44 14.76 22.30
C GLU A 184 -9.53 15.68 21.75
N ASP A 185 -10.80 15.33 21.87
CA ASP A 185 -11.93 16.19 21.57
C ASP A 185 -12.56 16.68 22.90
N ILE A 186 -12.40 17.96 23.19
CA ILE A 186 -13.09 18.62 24.31
C ILE A 186 -14.47 19.01 23.82
N ARG A 187 -15.50 18.25 24.21
CA ARG A 187 -16.86 18.39 23.71
C ARG A 187 -17.72 19.20 24.68
N LEU A 188 -18.15 20.39 24.28
CA LEU A 188 -19.07 21.22 25.01
C LEU A 188 -20.51 20.88 24.58
N ASN A 189 -21.27 20.22 25.44
CA ASN A 189 -22.59 19.68 25.09
C ASN A 189 -23.71 20.72 25.12
N ARG A 190 -23.49 21.85 25.79
CA ARG A 190 -24.48 22.93 25.96
C ARG A 190 -23.81 24.28 26.12
N LYS A 191 -24.57 25.35 25.89
CA LYS A 191 -24.07 26.73 25.84
C LYS A 191 -23.40 27.18 27.15
N GLU A 192 -23.92 26.75 28.28
CA GLU A 192 -23.37 27.07 29.63
C GLU A 192 -21.96 26.50 29.83
N ALA A 193 -21.63 25.41 29.16
CA ALA A 193 -20.29 24.83 29.20
C ALA A 193 -19.21 25.74 28.60
N ALA A 194 -19.57 26.61 27.66
CA ALA A 194 -18.66 27.57 27.03
C ALA A 194 -18.12 28.66 27.98
N GLU A 195 -18.72 28.82 29.17
CA GLU A 195 -18.25 29.77 30.19
C GLU A 195 -17.18 29.16 31.10
N GLN A 196 -16.98 27.86 31.05
CA GLN A 196 -16.02 27.17 31.92
C GLN A 196 -14.57 27.42 31.42
N GLU A 197 -13.66 27.37 32.37
CA GLU A 197 -12.22 27.49 32.10
C GLU A 197 -11.67 26.08 31.80
N LEU A 198 -11.01 25.92 30.65
CA LEU A 198 -10.35 24.70 30.23
C LEU A 198 -8.86 24.82 30.54
N SER A 199 -8.45 24.23 31.66
CA SER A 199 -7.08 24.30 32.14
C SER A 199 -6.57 22.89 32.50
N PHE A 200 -5.42 22.54 31.92
CA PHE A 200 -4.80 21.23 32.03
C PHE A 200 -3.40 21.34 32.65
N GLN A 201 -3.02 20.31 33.37
CA GLN A 201 -1.65 20.13 33.80
C GLN A 201 -0.95 19.12 32.90
N LEU A 202 0.18 19.54 32.34
CA LEU A 202 1.10 18.70 31.56
C LEU A 202 2.35 18.44 32.40
N THR A 203 2.56 17.19 32.81
CA THR A 203 3.80 16.76 33.46
C THR A 203 4.72 16.15 32.40
N HIS A 204 5.98 16.64 32.31
CA HIS A 204 6.93 16.33 31.25
C HIS A 204 8.38 16.14 31.76
N PRO A 205 8.64 15.12 32.62
CA PRO A 205 9.94 14.96 33.25
C PRO A 205 11.07 14.77 32.21
N GLY A 206 12.17 15.48 32.40
CA GLY A 206 13.32 15.42 31.51
C GLY A 206 13.12 16.02 30.11
N MET A 207 12.06 16.81 29.94
CA MET A 207 11.77 17.49 28.67
C MET A 207 11.51 18.98 28.88
N GLU A 208 11.89 19.78 27.90
CA GLU A 208 11.66 21.23 27.84
C GLU A 208 10.45 21.52 26.94
N LEU A 209 9.47 22.25 27.47
CA LEU A 209 8.31 22.73 26.72
C LEU A 209 8.62 24.07 26.05
N ARG A 210 8.37 24.18 24.75
CA ARG A 210 8.60 25.40 23.94
C ARG A 210 7.37 25.76 23.13
N ASN A 211 7.11 27.06 22.97
CA ASN A 211 6.13 27.55 22.01
C ASN A 211 6.69 27.40 20.58
N GLU A 212 5.85 27.02 19.64
CA GLU A 212 6.17 26.92 18.22
C GLU A 212 5.59 28.11 17.43
N GLU A 213 6.17 28.41 16.25
CA GLU A 213 5.77 29.58 15.44
C GLU A 213 4.33 29.54 14.96
N ASP A 214 3.76 28.36 14.81
CA ASP A 214 2.37 28.14 14.38
C ASP A 214 1.35 28.15 15.54
N GLY A 215 1.81 28.41 16.76
CA GLY A 215 0.99 28.47 17.97
C GLY A 215 0.79 27.12 18.64
N GLY A 216 1.45 26.05 18.19
CA GLY A 216 1.54 24.76 18.87
C GLY A 216 2.61 24.78 19.98
N LEU A 217 2.73 23.64 20.69
CA LEU A 217 3.70 23.46 21.77
C LEU A 217 4.56 22.23 21.47
N GLY A 218 5.89 22.39 21.52
CA GLY A 218 6.84 21.30 21.30
C GLY A 218 7.54 20.86 22.57
N LEU A 219 7.72 19.56 22.78
CA LEU A 219 8.48 18.96 23.88
C LEU A 219 9.78 18.37 23.35
N TYR A 220 10.89 18.83 23.91
CA TYR A 220 12.25 18.48 23.48
C TYR A 220 13.02 17.84 24.61
N ASP A 221 13.91 16.90 24.30
CA ASP A 221 14.77 16.28 25.30
C ASP A 221 15.69 17.31 25.94
N SER A 222 15.66 17.44 27.27
CA SER A 222 16.51 18.41 27.99
C SER A 222 17.99 18.00 27.98
N GLU A 223 18.29 16.71 27.85
CA GLU A 223 19.65 16.17 27.88
C GLU A 223 20.27 16.05 26.49
N ASN A 224 19.43 15.84 25.47
CA ASN A 224 19.85 15.69 24.07
C ASN A 224 19.09 16.60 23.13
N GLN A 225 19.54 17.84 22.99
CA GLN A 225 18.92 18.82 22.11
C GLN A 225 18.98 18.48 20.62
N GLU A 226 19.88 17.56 20.22
CA GLU A 226 19.98 17.08 18.83
C GLU A 226 18.90 16.04 18.49
N SER A 227 18.29 15.38 19.48
CA SER A 227 17.22 14.39 19.27
C SER A 227 15.96 15.01 18.63
N GLY A 228 15.86 16.35 18.67
CA GLY A 228 14.74 17.10 18.16
C GLY A 228 13.48 16.97 19.00
N ARG A 229 12.32 17.29 18.42
CA ARG A 229 11.02 17.25 19.08
C ARG A 229 10.53 15.82 19.29
N ILE A 230 10.14 15.48 20.53
CA ILE A 230 9.61 14.15 20.88
C ILE A 230 8.08 14.14 20.79
N PHE A 231 7.43 15.12 21.44
CA PHE A 231 5.98 15.30 21.41
C PHE A 231 5.62 16.70 20.93
N ARG A 232 4.43 16.85 20.38
CA ARG A 232 3.86 18.12 20.01
C ARG A 232 2.38 18.17 20.35
N LEU A 233 1.95 19.23 20.98
CA LEU A 233 0.55 19.63 21.01
C LEU A 233 0.29 20.57 19.86
N VAL A 234 -0.56 20.16 18.92
CA VAL A 234 -0.92 20.94 17.74
C VAL A 234 -1.84 22.07 18.17
N LYS A 235 -1.70 23.26 17.56
CA LYS A 235 -2.61 24.38 17.80
C LYS A 235 -4.05 23.91 17.58
N PRO A 236 -4.94 24.03 18.58
CA PRO A 236 -6.30 23.56 18.46
C PRO A 236 -7.16 24.45 17.54
N TYR A 237 -8.23 23.89 17.03
CA TYR A 237 -9.32 24.58 16.37
C TYR A 237 -10.65 24.13 16.98
N MET A 238 -11.77 24.74 16.59
CA MET A 238 -13.07 24.32 17.07
C MET A 238 -14.12 24.30 15.96
N TYR A 239 -15.12 23.46 16.14
CA TYR A 239 -16.26 23.35 15.20
C TYR A 239 -17.58 23.04 15.95
N ASP A 240 -18.70 23.44 15.37
CA ASP A 240 -20.04 23.13 15.89
C ASP A 240 -20.67 21.91 15.19
N ALA A 241 -21.78 21.42 15.70
CA ALA A 241 -22.48 20.26 15.14
C ALA A 241 -23.06 20.50 13.72
N ALA A 242 -23.14 21.75 13.24
CA ALA A 242 -23.51 22.11 11.87
C ALA A 242 -22.31 22.16 10.92
N GLY A 243 -21.06 21.93 11.43
CA GLY A 243 -19.82 21.98 10.65
C GLY A 243 -19.23 23.37 10.47
N ASN A 244 -19.77 24.40 11.14
CA ASN A 244 -19.12 25.71 11.17
C ASN A 244 -17.86 25.66 12.03
N GLN A 245 -16.79 26.35 11.60
CA GLN A 245 -15.47 26.22 12.22
C GLN A 245 -14.87 27.57 12.61
N SER A 246 -13.98 27.55 13.60
CA SER A 246 -13.15 28.67 13.99
C SER A 246 -11.72 28.23 14.33
N LEU A 247 -10.72 28.92 13.81
CA LEU A 247 -9.30 28.72 14.10
C LEU A 247 -8.83 29.56 15.29
N GLN A 248 -9.72 30.32 15.92
CA GLN A 248 -9.40 31.22 17.04
C GLN A 248 -9.48 30.46 18.37
N VAL A 249 -8.56 29.53 18.52
CA VAL A 249 -8.29 28.84 19.79
C VAL A 249 -6.78 28.96 20.05
N GLU A 250 -6.41 29.32 21.27
CA GLU A 250 -5.02 29.54 21.63
C GLU A 250 -4.63 28.77 22.90
N PHE A 251 -3.35 28.42 23.00
CA PHE A 251 -2.74 27.95 24.23
C PHE A 251 -2.16 29.11 25.02
N GLN A 252 -2.56 29.27 26.28
CA GLN A 252 -1.87 30.09 27.26
C GLN A 252 -1.13 29.17 28.22
N VAL A 253 0.18 29.34 28.35
CA VAL A 253 1.03 28.36 29.03
C VAL A 253 1.81 29.02 30.17
N GLU A 254 1.70 28.40 31.36
CA GLU A 254 2.61 28.66 32.49
C GLU A 254 3.67 27.57 32.51
N ILE A 255 4.86 27.86 31.94
CA ILE A 255 5.93 26.88 31.78
C ILE A 255 6.67 26.65 33.10
N GLY A 256 6.72 25.39 33.55
CA GLY A 256 7.57 24.94 34.65
C GLY A 256 8.62 23.95 34.18
N THR A 257 9.52 23.54 35.09
CA THR A 257 10.67 22.68 34.73
C THR A 257 10.27 21.24 34.39
N GLU A 258 9.34 20.66 35.13
CA GLU A 258 8.87 19.26 34.94
C GLU A 258 7.35 19.17 34.79
N SER A 259 6.67 20.28 34.98
CA SER A 259 5.22 20.36 34.87
C SER A 259 4.79 21.77 34.52
N SER A 260 3.91 21.91 33.57
CA SER A 260 3.39 23.16 33.02
C SER A 260 1.86 23.18 33.12
N VAL A 261 1.27 24.36 33.24
CA VAL A 261 -0.19 24.51 33.13
C VAL A 261 -0.53 25.08 31.77
N ILE A 262 -1.40 24.40 31.04
CA ILE A 262 -1.85 24.78 29.71
C ILE A 262 -3.34 25.10 29.79
N LYS A 263 -3.67 26.32 29.42
CA LYS A 263 -5.04 26.81 29.30
C LYS A 263 -5.42 26.85 27.84
N VAL A 264 -6.50 26.17 27.48
CA VAL A 264 -7.13 26.24 26.16
C VAL A 264 -8.12 27.39 26.15
N VAL A 265 -7.87 28.38 25.29
CA VAL A 265 -8.64 29.63 25.23
C VAL A 265 -9.34 29.73 23.89
N PRO A 266 -10.61 29.25 23.79
CA PRO A 266 -11.41 29.39 22.57
C PRO A 266 -12.02 30.80 22.45
N ASP A 267 -12.40 31.17 21.24
CA ASP A 267 -13.18 32.39 20.97
C ASP A 267 -14.59 32.26 21.55
N ARG A 268 -14.82 32.95 22.66
CA ARG A 268 -16.11 32.95 23.37
C ARG A 268 -17.24 33.63 22.60
N GLU A 269 -16.93 34.67 21.81
CA GLU A 269 -17.95 35.37 21.01
C GLU A 269 -18.50 34.44 19.95
N TRP A 270 -17.62 33.70 19.27
CA TRP A 270 -18.02 32.70 18.29
C TRP A 270 -18.85 31.59 18.93
N MET A 271 -18.45 31.03 20.08
CA MET A 271 -19.17 29.95 20.74
C MET A 271 -20.57 30.39 21.24
N GLN A 272 -20.73 31.66 21.64
CA GLN A 272 -21.99 32.19 22.17
C GLN A 272 -22.95 32.71 21.10
N ASP A 273 -22.56 32.76 19.86
CA ASP A 273 -23.38 33.18 18.76
C ASP A 273 -24.66 32.30 18.68
N THR A 274 -25.77 32.92 18.33
CA THR A 274 -27.07 32.27 18.24
C THR A 274 -27.20 31.28 17.10
N GLU A 275 -26.31 31.35 16.11
CA GLU A 275 -26.26 30.42 14.97
C GLU A 275 -25.50 29.15 15.28
N ARG A 276 -24.82 29.03 16.42
CA ARG A 276 -24.06 27.84 16.81
C ARG A 276 -24.96 26.69 17.22
N VAL A 277 -24.61 25.50 16.74
CA VAL A 277 -25.30 24.24 17.06
C VAL A 277 -24.41 23.37 17.96
N TYR A 278 -24.84 23.16 19.18
CA TYR A 278 -24.13 22.30 20.13
C TYR A 278 -24.35 20.81 19.84
N PRO A 279 -23.37 19.92 20.12
CA PRO A 279 -22.11 20.20 20.80
C PRO A 279 -21.12 21.02 19.96
N ILE A 280 -20.32 21.85 20.63
CA ILE A 280 -19.12 22.43 20.05
C ILE A 280 -17.94 21.56 20.48
N VAL A 281 -17.06 21.26 19.56
CA VAL A 281 -15.84 20.45 19.81
C VAL A 281 -14.63 21.34 19.65
N ILE A 282 -13.73 21.30 20.63
CA ILE A 282 -12.39 21.89 20.54
C ILE A 282 -11.41 20.72 20.43
N ASP A 283 -10.55 20.75 19.42
CA ASP A 283 -9.71 19.63 18.99
C ASP A 283 -8.20 19.95 19.19
N PRO A 284 -7.61 19.70 20.35
CA PRO A 284 -6.18 19.63 20.54
C PRO A 284 -5.68 18.21 20.22
N MET A 285 -4.71 18.09 19.32
CA MET A 285 -4.08 16.83 18.96
C MET A 285 -2.66 16.74 19.51
N THR A 286 -2.27 15.57 20.02
CA THR A 286 -0.90 15.28 20.43
C THR A 286 -0.22 14.40 19.37
N GLU A 287 0.72 14.99 18.66
CA GLU A 287 1.61 14.27 17.74
C GLU A 287 2.79 13.69 18.53
N THR A 288 3.09 12.43 18.32
CA THR A 288 4.17 11.73 19.00
C THR A 288 5.37 11.44 18.13
N SER A 289 5.36 11.90 16.87
CA SER A 289 6.41 11.60 15.90
C SER A 289 6.70 12.81 15.01
N LYS A 290 7.98 12.96 14.64
CA LYS A 290 8.39 13.89 13.57
C LYS A 290 7.98 13.40 12.18
N THR A 291 7.72 12.11 12.04
CA THR A 291 7.36 11.51 10.76
C THR A 291 5.91 11.81 10.48
N LYS A 292 5.71 12.67 9.52
CA LYS A 292 4.43 12.86 8.87
C LYS A 292 3.93 11.52 8.27
N GLY A 293 2.64 11.42 8.02
CA GLY A 293 2.07 10.30 7.29
C GLY A 293 2.69 10.11 5.89
N ASN A 294 2.48 8.96 5.28
CA ASN A 294 3.08 8.63 3.98
C ASN A 294 2.36 9.27 2.79
N ILE A 295 1.17 9.83 2.97
CA ILE A 295 0.45 10.53 1.91
C ILE A 295 0.34 12.02 2.28
N GLU A 296 0.74 12.87 1.34
CA GLU A 296 0.48 14.30 1.39
C GLU A 296 -0.69 14.60 0.47
N ASP A 297 -1.69 15.29 1.01
CA ASP A 297 -2.83 15.77 0.24
C ASP A 297 -3.26 17.18 0.67
N THR A 298 -3.74 17.93 -0.26
CA THR A 298 -4.30 19.27 -0.04
C THR A 298 -5.16 19.67 -1.23
N TYR A 299 -5.85 20.80 -1.14
CA TYR A 299 -6.48 21.40 -2.31
C TYR A 299 -6.20 22.89 -2.42
N VAL A 300 -6.26 23.41 -3.63
CA VAL A 300 -6.11 24.82 -3.96
C VAL A 300 -7.39 25.36 -4.62
N PHE A 301 -7.74 26.60 -4.36
CA PHE A 301 -8.97 27.20 -4.90
C PHE A 301 -8.83 28.68 -5.26
N THR A 302 -9.73 29.21 -6.12
CA THR A 302 -9.64 30.57 -6.65
C THR A 302 -10.14 31.66 -5.71
N GLY A 303 -10.68 31.29 -4.55
CA GLY A 303 -11.12 32.23 -3.53
C GLY A 303 -12.58 32.67 -3.61
N GLY A 304 -13.29 32.55 -4.72
CA GLY A 304 -14.70 32.89 -4.81
C GLY A 304 -15.07 34.16 -4.04
N ASN A 305 -15.99 34.06 -3.10
CA ASN A 305 -16.38 35.14 -2.18
C ASN A 305 -15.59 35.13 -0.85
N VAL A 306 -14.69 34.16 -0.65
CA VAL A 306 -13.87 34.03 0.55
C VAL A 306 -12.54 34.74 0.33
N PRO A 307 -12.01 35.51 1.29
CA PRO A 307 -10.69 36.13 1.19
C PRO A 307 -9.60 35.11 0.84
N GLU A 308 -8.62 35.51 0.03
CA GLU A 308 -7.54 34.67 -0.53
C GLU A 308 -6.63 33.94 0.50
N ASN A 309 -6.98 33.94 1.75
CA ASN A 309 -6.23 33.22 2.77
C ASN A 309 -7.06 32.06 3.28
N PRO A 310 -7.05 30.92 2.60
CA PRO A 310 -7.51 29.69 3.20
C PRO A 310 -6.53 29.39 4.33
N GLY A 311 -6.94 29.65 5.54
CA GLY A 311 -6.28 29.05 6.68
C GLY A 311 -6.02 27.59 6.35
N ASN A 312 -4.97 27.02 6.88
CA ASN A 312 -4.58 25.65 6.66
C ASN A 312 -5.77 24.76 6.30
N VAL A 313 -5.87 24.36 5.03
CA VAL A 313 -6.82 23.39 4.54
C VAL A 313 -6.68 22.04 5.26
N TYR A 314 -5.54 21.82 5.86
CA TYR A 314 -5.22 20.78 6.83
C TYR A 314 -6.21 20.55 7.94
N ALA A 315 -6.78 21.62 8.49
CA ALA A 315 -7.63 21.54 9.68
C ALA A 315 -8.98 20.88 9.43
N TYR A 316 -9.32 20.57 8.18
CA TYR A 316 -10.68 20.16 7.84
C TYR A 316 -10.85 18.68 7.54
N GLY A 317 -9.77 17.88 7.57
CA GLY A 317 -9.81 16.43 7.32
C GLY A 317 -10.45 16.03 5.99
N SER A 318 -10.55 16.98 5.05
CA SER A 318 -11.14 16.75 3.73
C SER A 318 -10.57 17.71 2.69
N PHE A 319 -10.54 17.25 1.44
CA PHE A 319 -10.23 18.10 0.30
C PHE A 319 -11.39 18.09 -0.72
N VAL A 320 -11.45 19.12 -1.55
CA VAL A 320 -12.58 19.35 -2.45
C VAL A 320 -12.08 19.50 -3.89
N VAL A 321 -12.80 18.91 -4.83
CA VAL A 321 -12.53 19.04 -6.27
C VAL A 321 -13.80 19.44 -7.00
N GLY A 322 -13.69 20.45 -7.87
CA GLY A 322 -14.81 20.92 -8.68
C GLY A 322 -14.94 22.43 -8.75
N ARG A 323 -16.16 22.93 -8.70
CA ARG A 323 -16.46 24.36 -8.70
C ARG A 323 -17.71 24.63 -7.86
N SER A 324 -17.62 25.63 -6.97
CA SER A 324 -18.74 26.18 -6.21
C SER A 324 -18.80 27.70 -6.36
N ASP A 325 -19.90 28.32 -5.92
CA ASP A 325 -20.03 29.79 -5.91
C ASP A 325 -19.18 30.42 -4.80
N GLU A 326 -18.95 29.69 -3.72
CA GLU A 326 -18.21 30.15 -2.55
C GLU A 326 -16.69 30.08 -2.76
N LEU A 327 -16.17 28.89 -3.13
CA LEU A 327 -14.74 28.64 -3.25
C LEU A 327 -14.19 28.83 -4.67
N GLY A 328 -15.07 28.99 -5.66
CA GLY A 328 -14.67 29.05 -7.06
C GLY A 328 -14.21 27.71 -7.60
N LYS A 329 -13.10 27.68 -8.34
CA LYS A 329 -12.48 26.46 -8.87
C LYS A 329 -11.64 25.81 -7.79
N MET A 330 -11.72 24.46 -7.68
CA MET A 330 -11.01 23.68 -6.67
C MET A 330 -10.29 22.51 -7.31
N ARG A 331 -9.02 22.32 -6.96
CA ARG A 331 -8.14 21.23 -7.45
C ARG A 331 -7.44 20.56 -6.28
N ALA A 332 -7.38 19.24 -6.26
CA ALA A 332 -6.63 18.50 -5.26
C ALA A 332 -5.22 18.14 -5.75
N LEU A 333 -4.28 18.10 -4.83
CA LEU A 333 -2.91 17.64 -4.99
C LEU A 333 -2.69 16.47 -4.05
N LEU A 334 -2.13 15.36 -4.55
CA LEU A 334 -1.85 14.16 -3.76
C LEU A 334 -0.50 13.58 -4.17
N ARG A 335 0.30 13.12 -3.20
CA ARG A 335 1.52 12.35 -3.46
C ARG A 335 1.85 11.38 -2.33
N PHE A 336 2.54 10.31 -2.65
CA PHE A 336 3.21 9.46 -1.66
C PHE A 336 4.53 10.13 -1.25
N ARG A 337 4.87 10.15 0.06
CA ARG A 337 6.19 10.61 0.52
C ARG A 337 7.24 9.57 0.20
N ASP A 338 6.98 8.35 0.62
CA ASP A 338 7.84 7.20 0.42
C ASP A 338 7.12 6.16 -0.41
N LEU A 339 7.84 5.59 -1.37
CA LEU A 339 7.34 4.48 -2.17
C LEU A 339 7.68 3.16 -1.47
N PRO A 340 6.83 2.12 -1.57
CA PRO A 340 7.11 0.80 -1.01
C PRO A 340 8.45 0.22 -1.47
N ASP A 341 9.13 -0.52 -0.60
CA ASP A 341 10.28 -1.32 -1.02
C ASP A 341 9.83 -2.59 -1.74
N ILE A 342 9.74 -2.50 -3.04
CA ILE A 342 9.38 -3.64 -3.90
C ILE A 342 10.59 -4.44 -4.38
N GLY A 343 11.82 -4.06 -3.98
CA GLY A 343 13.07 -4.62 -4.49
C GLY A 343 13.44 -4.09 -5.88
N LYS A 344 14.73 -3.94 -6.11
CA LYS A 344 15.23 -3.51 -7.44
C LYS A 344 14.95 -4.59 -8.49
N GLY A 345 14.65 -4.15 -9.71
CA GLY A 345 14.32 -5.05 -10.81
C GLY A 345 12.92 -5.64 -10.76
N SER A 346 12.10 -5.27 -9.79
CA SER A 346 10.69 -5.64 -9.78
C SER A 346 9.92 -4.94 -10.89
N ILE A 347 8.99 -5.66 -11.49
CA ILE A 347 8.11 -5.15 -12.54
C ILE A 347 6.80 -4.72 -11.90
N ILE A 348 6.46 -3.44 -12.09
CA ILE A 348 5.19 -2.88 -11.64
C ILE A 348 4.20 -3.02 -12.79
N TYR A 349 3.19 -3.88 -12.65
CA TYR A 349 2.17 -4.11 -13.68
C TYR A 349 0.85 -3.37 -13.41
N GLY A 350 0.68 -2.82 -12.22
CA GLY A 350 -0.47 -2.00 -11.87
C GLY A 350 -0.17 -1.09 -10.68
N ALA A 351 -0.66 0.14 -10.71
CA ALA A 351 -0.66 1.02 -9.55
C ALA A 351 -1.86 1.96 -9.59
N THR A 352 -2.56 2.03 -8.47
CA THR A 352 -3.76 2.87 -8.32
C THR A 352 -3.66 3.69 -7.05
N MET A 353 -3.95 4.99 -7.16
CA MET A 353 -4.13 5.88 -6.01
C MET A 353 -5.63 6.04 -5.77
N TYR A 354 -6.07 5.74 -4.55
CA TYR A 354 -7.46 5.79 -4.12
C TYR A 354 -7.73 7.03 -3.28
N ILE A 355 -8.89 7.66 -3.51
CA ILE A 355 -9.48 8.70 -2.67
C ILE A 355 -10.94 8.32 -2.38
N TRP A 356 -11.46 8.70 -1.21
CA TRP A 356 -12.78 8.27 -0.75
C TRP A 356 -13.76 9.43 -0.73
N GLN A 357 -14.76 9.34 -1.60
CA GLN A 357 -15.80 10.35 -1.72
C GLN A 357 -16.89 10.14 -0.65
N PHE A 358 -17.24 11.20 0.07
CA PHE A 358 -18.33 11.17 1.04
C PHE A 358 -19.42 12.22 0.77
N GLU A 359 -19.14 13.22 -0.05
CA GLU A 359 -20.12 14.25 -0.41
C GLU A 359 -20.06 14.57 -1.90
N TYR A 360 -21.23 14.88 -2.47
CA TYR A 360 -21.37 15.38 -3.82
C TYR A 360 -22.44 16.48 -3.84
N SER A 361 -22.15 17.60 -4.48
CA SER A 361 -23.07 18.70 -4.65
C SER A 361 -23.06 19.22 -6.06
N SER A 362 -24.23 19.46 -6.62
CA SER A 362 -24.38 20.03 -7.97
C SER A 362 -25.69 20.76 -8.13
N TYR A 363 -25.75 21.71 -9.07
CA TYR A 363 -27.02 22.37 -9.44
C TYR A 363 -27.96 21.46 -10.24
N SER A 364 -27.43 20.75 -11.24
CA SER A 364 -28.25 19.85 -12.07
C SER A 364 -27.46 18.73 -12.74
N ASN A 365 -26.12 18.71 -12.62
CA ASN A 365 -25.33 17.69 -13.24
C ASN A 365 -25.29 16.44 -12.35
N PRO A 366 -25.74 15.26 -12.84
CA PRO A 366 -25.74 14.04 -12.03
C PRO A 366 -24.33 13.46 -11.83
N GLU A 367 -23.31 13.89 -12.61
CA GLU A 367 -21.96 13.36 -12.58
C GLU A 367 -20.92 14.48 -12.71
N LEU A 368 -19.84 14.38 -11.94
CA LEU A 368 -18.67 15.25 -12.04
C LEU A 368 -17.50 14.48 -12.67
N PRO A 369 -17.10 14.81 -13.90
CA PRO A 369 -15.92 14.23 -14.50
C PRO A 369 -14.65 14.80 -13.87
N LEU A 370 -13.83 13.95 -13.29
CA LEU A 370 -12.52 14.25 -12.71
C LEU A 370 -11.41 13.80 -13.64
N LEU A 371 -10.40 14.63 -13.77
CA LEU A 371 -9.22 14.42 -14.60
C LEU A 371 -7.99 14.44 -13.68
N ALA A 372 -7.19 13.39 -13.72
CA ALA A 372 -5.89 13.33 -13.05
C ALA A 372 -4.78 13.72 -14.02
N TYR A 373 -3.80 14.48 -13.52
CA TYR A 373 -2.63 14.94 -14.26
C TYR A 373 -1.36 14.69 -13.46
N GLU A 374 -0.25 14.41 -14.16
CA GLU A 374 1.08 14.34 -13.57
C GLU A 374 1.55 15.74 -13.12
N VAL A 375 2.00 15.86 -11.88
CA VAL A 375 2.65 17.07 -11.35
C VAL A 375 4.13 17.08 -11.72
N LYS A 376 4.65 18.21 -12.24
CA LYS A 376 5.99 18.31 -12.82
C LYS A 376 7.05 18.88 -11.88
N ASN A 377 6.68 19.53 -10.81
CA ASN A 377 7.61 20.14 -9.85
C ASN A 377 7.10 19.98 -8.41
N SER A 378 8.03 20.09 -7.46
CA SER A 378 7.72 19.95 -6.04
C SER A 378 6.74 21.02 -5.55
N TRP A 379 5.98 20.66 -4.56
CA TRP A 379 5.07 21.53 -3.83
C TRP A 379 5.11 21.16 -2.34
N ASP A 380 4.66 22.04 -1.51
CA ASP A 380 4.54 21.83 -0.07
C ASP A 380 3.09 22.08 0.32
N GLU A 381 2.51 21.12 1.02
CA GLU A 381 1.10 21.13 1.35
C GLU A 381 0.69 22.33 2.22
N LYS A 382 1.58 22.88 3.05
CA LYS A 382 1.31 24.02 3.93
C LYS A 382 1.35 25.35 3.22
N SER A 383 2.14 25.46 2.16
CA SER A 383 2.42 26.73 1.48
C SER A 383 1.82 26.84 0.08
N VAL A 384 1.38 25.71 -0.52
CA VAL A 384 0.76 25.74 -1.85
C VAL A 384 -0.57 26.48 -1.83
N ARG A 385 -0.78 27.34 -2.83
CA ARG A 385 -1.99 28.15 -3.04
C ARG A 385 -2.32 28.13 -4.53
N TRP A 386 -3.48 28.63 -4.91
CA TRP A 386 -3.86 28.72 -6.33
C TRP A 386 -2.81 29.43 -7.19
N GLY A 387 -2.22 30.54 -6.70
CA GLY A 387 -1.27 31.35 -7.45
C GLY A 387 0.12 30.74 -7.60
N ASN A 388 0.53 29.80 -6.73
CA ASN A 388 1.82 29.12 -6.77
C ASN A 388 1.71 27.61 -6.93
N GLN A 389 0.55 27.10 -7.37
CA GLN A 389 0.35 25.67 -7.60
C GLN A 389 1.36 25.11 -8.62
N PRO A 390 1.76 23.83 -8.47
CA PRO A 390 2.74 23.24 -9.36
C PRO A 390 2.20 23.10 -10.80
N ALA A 391 3.12 23.12 -11.77
CA ALA A 391 2.80 22.82 -13.15
C ALA A 391 2.40 21.36 -13.31
N VAL A 392 1.51 21.09 -14.27
CA VAL A 392 1.07 19.74 -14.62
C VAL A 392 1.40 19.42 -16.08
N ASP A 393 1.49 18.12 -16.39
CA ASP A 393 1.56 17.66 -17.78
C ASP A 393 0.30 18.05 -18.54
N GLY A 394 0.41 18.31 -19.84
CA GLY A 394 -0.74 18.60 -20.70
C GLY A 394 -1.60 17.36 -21.00
N ALA A 395 -1.04 16.15 -20.84
CA ALA A 395 -1.74 14.90 -21.06
C ALA A 395 -2.54 14.46 -19.83
N ILE A 396 -3.75 13.99 -20.04
CA ILE A 396 -4.58 13.39 -19.01
C ILE A 396 -3.99 12.03 -18.64
N LEU A 397 -3.74 11.83 -17.35
CA LEU A 397 -3.25 10.56 -16.81
C LEU A 397 -4.39 9.55 -16.69
N ASP A 398 -5.50 9.95 -16.07
CA ASP A 398 -6.70 9.12 -15.91
C ASP A 398 -7.96 9.99 -15.83
N TYR A 399 -9.11 9.38 -16.07
CA TYR A 399 -10.42 10.00 -16.08
C TYR A 399 -11.40 9.17 -15.26
N LYS A 400 -12.08 9.83 -14.30
CA LYS A 400 -13.14 9.20 -13.49
C LYS A 400 -14.39 10.07 -13.49
N LYS A 401 -15.52 9.44 -13.28
CA LYS A 401 -16.81 10.13 -13.04
C LYS A 401 -17.24 9.87 -11.61
N VAL A 402 -17.50 10.92 -10.88
CA VAL A 402 -18.04 10.84 -9.53
C VAL A 402 -19.50 11.33 -9.52
N LYS A 403 -20.28 10.73 -8.67
CA LYS A 403 -21.70 11.04 -8.49
C LYS A 403 -22.08 10.76 -7.04
N GLN A 404 -23.20 11.29 -6.61
CA GLN A 404 -23.75 10.89 -5.33
C GLN A 404 -24.29 9.45 -5.42
N VAL A 405 -23.84 8.61 -4.54
CA VAL A 405 -24.37 7.25 -4.38
C VAL A 405 -25.22 7.23 -3.11
N ILE A 406 -26.49 6.95 -3.25
CA ILE A 406 -27.44 6.88 -2.13
C ILE A 406 -27.86 5.42 -1.98
N ASN A 407 -27.66 4.87 -0.79
CA ASN A 407 -28.14 3.54 -0.41
C ASN A 407 -29.22 3.71 0.68
N GLY A 408 -30.48 3.58 0.29
CA GLY A 408 -31.61 3.93 1.16
C GLY A 408 -31.64 5.42 1.49
N ASN A 409 -31.49 5.77 2.77
CA ASN A 409 -31.43 7.17 3.26
C ASN A 409 -29.99 7.64 3.57
N THR A 410 -28.97 6.82 3.27
CA THR A 410 -27.57 7.09 3.62
C THR A 410 -26.75 7.37 2.37
N VAL A 411 -25.83 8.35 2.43
CA VAL A 411 -24.84 8.58 1.38
C VAL A 411 -23.78 7.50 1.49
N SER A 412 -23.56 6.76 0.41
CA SER A 412 -22.48 5.76 0.35
C SER A 412 -21.12 6.43 0.17
N ILE A 413 -20.17 6.05 1.00
CA ILE A 413 -18.76 6.40 0.83
C ILE A 413 -18.17 5.50 -0.26
N THR A 414 -17.60 6.11 -1.30
CA THR A 414 -17.19 5.40 -2.51
C THR A 414 -15.69 5.63 -2.80
N PRO A 415 -14.89 4.56 -3.01
CA PRO A 415 -13.51 4.69 -3.45
C PRO A 415 -13.44 5.10 -4.93
N ILE A 416 -12.59 6.06 -5.22
CA ILE A 416 -12.28 6.52 -6.58
C ILE A 416 -10.80 6.26 -6.83
N GLY A 417 -10.50 5.28 -7.69
CA GLY A 417 -9.12 4.89 -8.00
C GLY A 417 -8.62 5.54 -9.28
N PHE A 418 -7.49 6.24 -9.21
CA PHE A 418 -6.77 6.78 -10.37
C PHE A 418 -5.60 5.86 -10.73
N ASN A 419 -5.55 5.41 -11.98
CA ASN A 419 -4.43 4.63 -12.48
C ASN A 419 -3.17 5.50 -12.60
N VAL A 420 -2.16 5.19 -11.80
CA VAL A 420 -0.88 5.90 -11.73
C VAL A 420 0.30 5.02 -12.16
N THR A 421 0.05 3.85 -12.76
CA THR A 421 1.08 2.84 -13.09
C THR A 421 2.26 3.45 -13.84
N ARG A 422 2.01 4.24 -14.88
CA ARG A 422 3.07 4.92 -15.66
C ARG A 422 3.93 5.83 -14.78
N LEU A 423 3.28 6.60 -13.89
CA LEU A 423 3.99 7.53 -13.00
C LEU A 423 4.80 6.78 -11.95
N VAL A 424 4.24 5.74 -11.35
CA VAL A 424 4.92 4.94 -10.32
C VAL A 424 6.19 4.32 -10.90
N ARG A 425 6.13 3.73 -12.09
CA ARG A 425 7.34 3.26 -12.82
C ARG A 425 8.37 4.38 -12.99
N GLN A 426 7.93 5.56 -13.42
CA GLN A 426 8.81 6.72 -13.58
C GLN A 426 9.41 7.17 -12.24
N TRP A 427 8.64 7.16 -11.15
CA TRP A 427 9.12 7.55 -9.82
C TRP A 427 10.21 6.62 -9.30
N TYR A 428 10.05 5.29 -9.45
CA TYR A 428 11.11 4.33 -9.09
C TYR A 428 12.37 4.52 -9.93
N ASN A 429 12.24 4.77 -11.23
CA ASN A 429 13.38 4.95 -12.12
C ASN A 429 14.12 6.28 -11.92
N THR A 430 13.43 7.33 -11.51
CA THR A 430 14.01 8.70 -11.45
C THR A 430 14.21 9.23 -10.03
N GLY A 431 13.58 8.62 -9.03
CA GLY A 431 13.48 9.14 -7.67
C GLY A 431 12.65 10.44 -7.54
N LYS A 432 11.95 10.86 -8.62
CA LYS A 432 11.19 12.12 -8.65
C LYS A 432 9.70 11.84 -8.56
N ASN A 433 9.17 11.92 -7.35
CA ASN A 433 7.74 11.79 -7.08
C ASN A 433 7.17 13.14 -6.67
N TYR A 434 6.40 13.76 -7.56
CA TYR A 434 5.66 15.00 -7.30
C TYR A 434 4.15 14.78 -7.21
N GLY A 435 3.68 13.54 -7.39
CA GLY A 435 2.29 13.16 -7.26
C GLY A 435 1.42 13.53 -8.45
N ILE A 436 0.13 13.65 -8.17
CA ILE A 436 -0.92 13.97 -9.15
C ILE A 436 -1.70 15.21 -8.73
N MET A 437 -2.28 15.89 -9.73
CA MET A 437 -3.30 16.90 -9.54
C MET A 437 -4.63 16.38 -10.10
N VAL A 438 -5.68 16.47 -9.31
CA VAL A 438 -7.04 16.10 -9.72
C VAL A 438 -7.88 17.37 -9.86
N LYS A 439 -8.54 17.53 -11.00
CA LYS A 439 -9.42 18.68 -11.29
C LYS A 439 -10.67 18.26 -12.06
N SER A 440 -11.70 19.10 -11.98
CA SER A 440 -12.92 18.92 -12.79
C SER A 440 -12.68 19.23 -14.26
N LYS A 441 -13.25 18.40 -15.14
CA LYS A 441 -13.32 18.70 -16.58
C LYS A 441 -14.05 20.02 -16.86
N TYR A 442 -15.01 20.38 -16.02
CA TYR A 442 -15.88 21.55 -16.20
C TYR A 442 -15.49 22.76 -15.33
N GLU A 443 -14.28 22.78 -14.77
CA GLU A 443 -13.86 23.88 -13.89
C GLU A 443 -13.88 25.26 -14.55
N ASP A 444 -13.68 25.33 -15.89
CA ASP A 444 -13.71 26.55 -16.71
C ASP A 444 -15.05 26.81 -17.39
N ASP A 445 -16.04 25.93 -17.22
CA ASP A 445 -17.35 26.08 -17.82
C ASP A 445 -18.18 27.09 -17.02
N GLU A 446 -18.63 28.15 -17.68
CA GLU A 446 -19.46 29.19 -17.06
C GLU A 446 -20.94 28.78 -16.92
N ASN A 447 -21.35 27.66 -17.52
CA ASN A 447 -22.69 27.15 -17.39
C ASN A 447 -22.98 26.68 -15.96
N LEU A 448 -23.92 27.32 -15.29
CA LEU A 448 -24.32 26.97 -13.92
C LEU A 448 -24.75 25.50 -13.78
N ALA A 449 -25.38 24.95 -14.83
CA ALA A 449 -25.78 23.54 -14.83
C ALA A 449 -24.62 22.55 -14.63
N ASN A 450 -23.40 22.92 -15.02
CA ASN A 450 -22.21 22.10 -14.90
C ASN A 450 -21.38 22.40 -13.63
N ARG A 451 -21.83 23.31 -12.78
CA ARG A 451 -21.20 23.56 -11.49
C ARG A 451 -21.51 22.42 -10.53
N ALA A 452 -20.46 21.72 -10.15
CA ALA A 452 -20.52 20.62 -9.20
C ALA A 452 -19.18 20.52 -8.47
N TYR A 453 -19.23 19.98 -7.26
CA TYR A 453 -18.05 19.60 -6.52
C TYR A 453 -18.26 18.28 -5.76
N ALA A 454 -17.17 17.62 -5.44
CA ALA A 454 -17.15 16.46 -4.57
C ALA A 454 -16.14 16.65 -3.45
N ARG A 455 -16.47 16.16 -2.25
CA ARG A 455 -15.56 16.13 -1.10
C ARG A 455 -15.05 14.72 -0.86
N PHE A 456 -13.80 14.68 -0.50
CA PHE A 456 -13.04 13.46 -0.23
C PHE A 456 -12.40 13.56 1.14
N TYR A 457 -12.29 12.44 1.83
CA TYR A 457 -11.53 12.37 3.06
C TYR A 457 -10.04 12.66 2.79
N ALA A 458 -9.42 13.44 3.65
CA ALA A 458 -7.98 13.71 3.63
C ALA A 458 -7.22 12.66 4.46
N SER A 459 -5.91 12.59 4.26
CA SER A 459 -5.02 11.66 4.99
C SER A 459 -4.97 11.90 6.49
N ASP A 460 -5.31 13.10 6.93
CA ASP A 460 -5.37 13.56 8.32
C ASP A 460 -6.79 13.68 8.89
N SER A 461 -7.79 13.11 8.21
CA SER A 461 -9.19 13.21 8.64
C SER A 461 -9.43 12.57 10.02
N PRO A 462 -10.02 13.30 10.95
CA PRO A 462 -10.20 12.83 12.32
C PRO A 462 -11.36 11.84 12.52
N SER A 463 -12.19 11.64 11.51
CA SER A 463 -13.51 11.01 11.69
C SER A 463 -13.69 9.70 10.93
N ILE A 464 -12.61 9.07 10.46
CA ILE A 464 -12.69 7.99 9.49
C ILE A 464 -12.35 6.64 10.09
N SER A 465 -13.05 5.59 9.64
CA SER A 465 -12.58 4.22 9.75
C SER A 465 -11.26 4.06 8.97
N SER A 466 -10.37 3.21 9.46
CA SER A 466 -9.02 3.02 8.89
C SER A 466 -8.99 2.67 7.40
N GLU A 467 -10.10 2.30 6.80
CA GLU A 467 -10.21 1.86 5.39
C GLU A 467 -10.60 2.99 4.40
N GLN A 468 -10.95 4.19 4.88
CA GLN A 468 -11.50 5.28 4.06
C GLN A 468 -10.52 6.43 3.81
N PHE A 469 -9.23 6.22 4.02
CA PHE A 469 -8.19 7.21 3.75
C PHE A 469 -7.73 7.20 2.29
N PRO A 470 -7.18 8.31 1.78
CA PRO A 470 -6.35 8.26 0.60
C PRO A 470 -5.28 7.18 0.76
N SER A 471 -5.13 6.35 -0.27
CA SER A 471 -4.29 5.16 -0.18
C SER A 471 -3.72 4.78 -1.54
N GLY A 472 -2.80 3.84 -1.59
CA GLY A 472 -2.27 3.32 -2.84
C GLY A 472 -2.17 1.81 -2.84
N VAL A 473 -2.40 1.20 -3.99
CA VAL A 473 -2.12 -0.22 -4.21
C VAL A 473 -1.20 -0.35 -5.40
N PHE A 474 -0.04 -0.97 -5.20
CA PHE A 474 0.97 -1.22 -6.23
C PHE A 474 1.09 -2.70 -6.46
N TYR A 475 0.71 -3.15 -7.63
CA TYR A 475 0.86 -4.53 -8.07
C TYR A 475 2.20 -4.70 -8.74
N TYR A 476 3.01 -5.61 -8.22
CA TYR A 476 4.35 -5.85 -8.72
C TYR A 476 4.70 -7.35 -8.66
N ARG A 477 5.73 -7.74 -9.35
CA ARG A 477 6.33 -9.07 -9.25
C ARG A 477 7.84 -8.97 -9.34
N ASN A 478 8.51 -9.83 -8.65
CA ASN A 478 9.94 -9.96 -8.76
C ASN A 478 10.25 -10.76 -10.03
N VAL A 479 11.23 -10.33 -10.78
CA VAL A 479 11.84 -11.13 -11.83
C VAL A 479 12.83 -12.07 -11.16
N ASN A 480 12.55 -13.36 -11.24
CA ASN A 480 13.24 -14.38 -10.45
C ASN A 480 14.12 -15.29 -11.33
N GLY A 481 14.65 -14.77 -12.43
CA GLY A 481 15.54 -15.49 -13.33
C GLY A 481 16.80 -14.71 -13.65
N LEU A 482 17.46 -15.07 -14.76
CA LEU A 482 18.66 -14.43 -15.24
C LEU A 482 18.32 -13.38 -16.29
N GLU A 483 18.41 -12.12 -15.90
CA GLU A 483 18.09 -10.98 -16.77
C GLU A 483 19.31 -10.08 -16.96
N ASP A 484 19.59 -9.70 -18.20
CA ASP A 484 20.76 -8.88 -18.55
C ASP A 484 20.79 -7.51 -17.86
N TYR A 485 19.65 -6.99 -17.42
CA TYR A 485 19.56 -5.71 -16.71
C TYR A 485 19.71 -5.83 -15.19
N GLN A 486 19.88 -7.05 -14.66
CA GLN A 486 20.13 -7.30 -13.24
C GLN A 486 21.59 -7.63 -12.99
N SER A 487 22.04 -7.50 -11.75
CA SER A 487 23.38 -7.89 -11.34
C SER A 487 23.35 -9.16 -10.49
N TYR A 488 24.37 -9.99 -10.72
CA TYR A 488 24.49 -11.30 -10.07
C TYR A 488 25.89 -11.52 -9.54
N HIS A 489 25.94 -12.20 -8.41
CA HIS A 489 27.17 -12.83 -7.96
C HIS A 489 27.27 -14.21 -8.59
N GLU A 490 28.24 -14.37 -9.52
CA GLU A 490 28.44 -15.61 -10.26
C GLU A 490 29.48 -16.49 -9.55
N GLN A 491 29.19 -17.79 -9.43
CA GLN A 491 30.10 -18.79 -8.94
C GLN A 491 30.13 -20.01 -9.87
N SER A 492 31.26 -20.23 -10.54
CA SER A 492 31.46 -21.44 -11.34
C SER A 492 31.92 -22.59 -10.46
N ALA A 493 31.29 -23.75 -10.63
CA ALA A 493 31.71 -25.04 -10.06
C ALA A 493 32.28 -25.98 -11.14
N GLY A 494 32.83 -25.43 -12.21
CA GLY A 494 33.41 -26.17 -13.33
C GLY A 494 32.34 -27.02 -14.04
N ARG A 495 32.59 -28.34 -14.17
CA ARG A 495 31.62 -29.24 -14.83
C ARG A 495 30.28 -29.33 -14.14
N ALA A 496 30.20 -29.05 -12.85
CA ALA A 496 28.97 -29.12 -12.09
C ALA A 496 28.02 -27.93 -12.40
N GLY A 497 28.46 -26.93 -13.15
CA GLY A 497 27.63 -25.81 -13.56
C GLY A 497 28.05 -24.48 -12.98
N ILE A 498 27.15 -23.48 -13.16
CA ILE A 498 27.37 -22.12 -12.71
C ILE A 498 26.16 -21.70 -11.89
N GLY A 499 26.40 -21.17 -10.70
CA GLY A 499 25.40 -20.55 -9.85
C GLY A 499 25.43 -19.05 -9.97
N TYR A 500 24.26 -18.45 -10.01
CA TYR A 500 24.02 -17.02 -10.05
C TYR A 500 23.13 -16.63 -8.87
N THR A 501 23.64 -15.77 -8.00
CA THR A 501 22.83 -15.20 -6.92
C THR A 501 22.50 -13.76 -7.28
N ASN A 502 21.21 -13.46 -7.38
CA ASN A 502 20.77 -12.09 -7.64
C ASN A 502 21.14 -11.18 -6.47
N ASP A 503 21.88 -10.09 -6.73
CA ASP A 503 22.43 -9.20 -5.71
C ASP A 503 21.34 -8.45 -4.92
N PHE A 504 20.09 -8.40 -5.41
CA PHE A 504 18.99 -7.64 -4.79
C PHE A 504 17.95 -8.54 -4.15
N THR A 505 17.57 -9.64 -4.83
CA THR A 505 16.51 -10.53 -4.35
C THR A 505 17.03 -11.71 -3.56
N GLY A 506 18.33 -12.02 -3.68
CA GLY A 506 18.94 -13.23 -3.14
C GLY A 506 18.50 -14.51 -3.88
N ASN A 507 17.72 -14.39 -4.97
CA ASN A 507 17.31 -15.55 -5.76
C ASN A 507 18.53 -16.25 -6.35
N VAL A 508 18.56 -17.58 -6.27
CA VAL A 508 19.64 -18.41 -6.81
C VAL A 508 19.15 -19.13 -8.05
N VAL A 509 19.83 -18.92 -9.16
CA VAL A 509 19.68 -19.72 -10.38
C VAL A 509 20.94 -20.54 -10.57
N TRP A 510 20.80 -21.85 -10.73
CA TRP A 510 21.91 -22.75 -11.03
C TRP A 510 21.71 -23.35 -12.41
N SER A 511 22.67 -23.16 -13.32
CA SER A 511 22.62 -23.68 -14.69
C SER A 511 23.71 -24.72 -14.91
N HIS A 512 23.32 -25.91 -15.34
CA HIS A 512 24.21 -27.01 -15.68
C HIS A 512 23.99 -27.42 -17.13
N LEU A 513 25.06 -27.40 -17.96
CA LEU A 513 25.02 -27.91 -19.33
C LEU A 513 25.10 -29.42 -19.33
N ASP A 514 24.05 -30.10 -19.70
CA ASP A 514 24.00 -31.57 -19.79
C ASP A 514 24.65 -32.04 -21.08
N VAL A 515 24.14 -31.54 -22.21
CA VAL A 515 24.56 -31.98 -23.54
C VAL A 515 24.31 -30.90 -24.57
N ALA A 516 25.20 -30.83 -25.55
CA ALA A 516 25.01 -29.99 -26.73
C ALA A 516 25.24 -30.86 -28.00
N THR A 517 24.53 -30.53 -29.09
CA THR A 517 24.83 -31.10 -30.40
C THR A 517 26.01 -30.36 -31.04
N GLU A 518 26.77 -31.07 -31.88
CA GLU A 518 27.95 -30.52 -32.54
C GLU A 518 27.72 -30.45 -34.04
N GLY A 519 28.10 -29.33 -34.61
CA GLY A 519 28.18 -29.13 -36.07
C GLY A 519 26.84 -28.96 -36.76
N GLY A 520 26.59 -27.77 -37.25
CA GLY A 520 25.41 -27.41 -37.98
C GLY A 520 25.18 -25.92 -37.94
N PRO A 521 24.28 -25.41 -38.79
CA PRO A 521 24.00 -23.98 -38.82
C PRO A 521 23.30 -23.48 -37.58
N MET A 522 22.57 -24.37 -36.89
CA MET A 522 21.88 -24.07 -35.62
C MET A 522 21.99 -25.28 -34.71
N THR A 523 22.86 -25.20 -33.71
CA THR A 523 23.04 -26.24 -32.70
C THR A 523 22.01 -26.13 -31.61
N THR A 524 21.78 -27.21 -30.86
CA THR A 524 20.93 -27.20 -29.67
C THR A 524 21.67 -27.71 -28.47
N GLU A 525 21.30 -27.19 -27.29
CA GLU A 525 21.80 -27.64 -26.00
C GLU A 525 20.63 -27.90 -25.05
N ILE A 526 20.86 -28.81 -24.12
CA ILE A 526 19.94 -29.05 -22.99
C ILE A 526 20.70 -28.71 -21.70
N ARG A 527 20.14 -27.82 -20.92
CA ARG A 527 20.59 -27.45 -19.59
C ARG A 527 19.57 -27.86 -18.56
N HIS A 528 20.03 -28.32 -17.41
CA HIS A 528 19.26 -28.32 -16.18
C HIS A 528 19.41 -26.97 -15.53
N VAL A 529 18.28 -26.36 -15.22
CA VAL A 529 18.25 -25.07 -14.54
C VAL A 529 17.44 -25.21 -13.26
N TYR A 530 18.06 -24.87 -12.15
CA TYR A 530 17.40 -24.71 -10.86
C TYR A 530 17.11 -23.23 -10.61
N ASN A 531 15.91 -22.94 -10.15
CA ASN A 531 15.54 -21.60 -9.72
C ASN A 531 14.95 -21.66 -8.32
N SER A 532 15.59 -20.98 -7.35
CA SER A 532 15.18 -21.04 -5.95
C SER A 532 13.80 -20.42 -5.70
N SER A 533 13.32 -19.51 -6.56
CA SER A 533 11.95 -18.99 -6.50
C SER A 533 10.88 -20.03 -6.83
N GLU A 534 11.26 -21.14 -7.46
CA GLU A 534 10.39 -22.27 -7.82
C GLU A 534 10.70 -23.52 -6.97
N ALA A 535 11.45 -23.37 -5.87
CA ALA A 535 11.90 -24.49 -5.03
C ALA A 535 10.77 -25.38 -4.52
N ASP A 536 9.57 -24.84 -4.33
CA ASP A 536 8.37 -25.59 -3.91
C ASP A 536 7.59 -26.18 -5.09
N THR A 537 7.98 -25.87 -6.33
CA THR A 537 7.32 -26.33 -7.54
C THR A 537 7.89 -27.66 -7.99
N SER A 538 7.10 -28.72 -7.95
CA SER A 538 7.50 -30.03 -8.43
C SER A 538 7.44 -30.10 -9.96
N SER A 539 8.53 -30.51 -10.58
CA SER A 539 8.62 -30.81 -12.01
C SER A 539 9.06 -32.27 -12.22
N ARG A 540 9.09 -32.72 -13.48
CA ARG A 540 9.65 -34.04 -13.82
C ARG A 540 11.16 -34.14 -13.61
N MET A 541 11.80 -33.00 -13.35
CA MET A 541 13.22 -32.85 -13.08
C MET A 541 13.55 -32.74 -11.57
N GLY A 542 12.55 -32.74 -10.71
CA GLY A 542 12.65 -32.49 -9.29
C GLY A 542 12.11 -31.11 -8.90
N TYR A 543 12.18 -30.79 -7.62
CA TYR A 543 11.71 -29.51 -7.09
C TYR A 543 12.64 -28.36 -7.47
N GLY A 544 12.06 -27.31 -8.06
CA GLY A 544 12.79 -26.13 -8.51
C GLY A 544 13.62 -26.31 -9.78
N TRP A 545 13.69 -27.52 -10.35
CA TRP A 545 14.46 -27.84 -11.55
C TRP A 545 13.61 -27.88 -12.82
N ARG A 546 14.19 -27.46 -13.94
CA ARG A 546 13.59 -27.53 -15.27
C ARG A 546 14.65 -27.80 -16.35
N LEU A 547 14.24 -28.15 -17.56
CA LEU A 547 15.09 -28.15 -18.73
C LEU A 547 14.98 -26.78 -19.45
N SER A 548 16.10 -26.25 -19.94
CA SER A 548 16.12 -25.00 -20.74
C SER A 548 15.24 -25.06 -21.99
N SER A 549 15.04 -26.27 -22.54
CA SER A 549 14.17 -26.51 -23.70
C SER A 549 12.67 -26.51 -23.38
N GLN A 550 12.27 -26.47 -22.12
CA GLN A 550 10.86 -26.48 -21.69
C GLN A 550 10.31 -25.06 -21.53
N GLN A 551 10.31 -24.31 -22.62
CA GLN A 551 9.79 -22.95 -22.67
C GLN A 551 8.29 -22.97 -23.04
N GLU A 552 7.52 -22.03 -22.48
CA GLU A 552 6.08 -21.98 -22.64
C GLU A 552 5.59 -20.58 -22.98
N LEU A 553 4.63 -20.45 -23.91
CA LEU A 553 3.89 -19.23 -24.17
C LEU A 553 2.39 -19.52 -24.06
N LYS A 554 1.75 -18.99 -23.06
CA LYS A 554 0.34 -19.27 -22.73
C LYS A 554 -0.45 -18.01 -22.36
N GLU A 555 -1.77 -18.15 -22.33
CA GLU A 555 -2.61 -17.09 -21.80
C GLU A 555 -2.30 -16.86 -20.32
N SER A 556 -2.14 -15.58 -19.92
CA SER A 556 -1.76 -15.22 -18.55
C SER A 556 -2.94 -15.29 -17.58
N GLY A 557 -4.17 -15.10 -18.08
CA GLY A 557 -5.36 -14.89 -17.28
C GLY A 557 -5.49 -13.46 -16.69
N ILE A 558 -4.52 -12.57 -16.99
CA ILE A 558 -4.53 -11.16 -16.54
C ILE A 558 -5.10 -10.29 -17.67
N LYS A 559 -6.11 -9.47 -17.38
CA LYS A 559 -6.89 -8.71 -18.38
C LYS A 559 -6.03 -7.84 -19.30
N ASP A 560 -5.06 -7.12 -18.75
CA ASP A 560 -4.23 -6.17 -19.50
C ASP A 560 -2.94 -6.79 -20.04
N TYR A 561 -2.66 -8.05 -19.70
CA TYR A 561 -1.51 -8.83 -20.11
C TYR A 561 -1.94 -10.20 -20.63
N PRO A 562 -2.49 -10.29 -21.85
CA PRO A 562 -3.15 -11.51 -22.32
C PRO A 562 -2.23 -12.73 -22.41
N TYR A 563 -0.91 -12.55 -22.54
CA TYR A 563 0.05 -13.64 -22.65
C TYR A 563 1.21 -13.53 -21.67
N VAL A 564 1.73 -14.70 -21.28
CA VAL A 564 2.97 -14.86 -20.48
C VAL A 564 3.88 -15.86 -21.17
N TYR A 565 5.13 -15.47 -21.42
CA TYR A 565 6.22 -16.34 -21.84
C TYR A 565 7.02 -16.78 -20.61
N ILE A 566 7.24 -18.07 -20.47
CA ILE A 566 8.09 -18.67 -19.44
C ILE A 566 9.33 -19.18 -20.16
N ASP A 567 10.47 -18.59 -19.87
CA ASP A 567 11.70 -18.86 -20.57
C ASP A 567 12.47 -20.09 -20.03
N GLU A 568 13.73 -20.23 -20.40
CA GLU A 568 14.57 -21.37 -20.11
C GLU A 568 14.89 -21.55 -18.61
N ASP A 569 14.92 -20.48 -17.82
CA ASP A 569 15.19 -20.53 -16.39
C ASP A 569 13.95 -20.35 -15.51
N GLY A 570 12.78 -20.21 -16.13
CA GLY A 570 11.50 -20.07 -15.47
C GLY A 570 11.05 -18.62 -15.28
N THR A 571 11.82 -17.63 -15.76
CA THR A 571 11.41 -16.25 -15.75
C THR A 571 10.14 -16.04 -16.55
N LYS A 572 9.26 -15.19 -16.05
CA LYS A 572 7.96 -14.90 -16.65
C LYS A 572 7.95 -13.51 -17.27
N HIS A 573 7.81 -13.46 -18.58
CA HIS A 573 7.70 -12.24 -19.37
C HIS A 573 6.25 -12.04 -19.79
N TYR A 574 5.65 -10.94 -19.38
CA TYR A 574 4.25 -10.66 -19.67
C TYR A 574 4.11 -9.68 -20.83
N PHE A 575 3.09 -9.92 -21.65
CA PHE A 575 2.84 -9.16 -22.86
C PHE A 575 1.57 -8.35 -22.74
N TYR A 576 1.66 -7.07 -23.03
CA TYR A 576 0.53 -6.16 -23.13
C TYR A 576 0.22 -5.82 -24.58
N LYS A 577 -1.00 -5.35 -24.81
CA LYS A 577 -1.43 -4.90 -26.13
C LYS A 577 -1.10 -3.42 -26.30
N ASP A 578 -0.18 -3.09 -27.21
CA ASP A 578 0.15 -1.70 -27.54
C ASP A 578 -0.90 -1.12 -28.49
N THR A 579 -1.77 -0.27 -27.96
CA THR A 579 -2.83 0.37 -28.75
C THR A 579 -2.32 1.48 -29.66
N ASN A 580 -1.11 1.99 -29.43
CA ASN A 580 -0.49 3.03 -30.23
C ASN A 580 0.23 2.45 -31.46
N ASP A 581 0.52 1.16 -31.45
CA ASP A 581 1.28 0.47 -32.49
C ASP A 581 0.51 -0.74 -33.06
N GLY A 582 -0.67 -0.48 -33.62
CA GLY A 582 -1.46 -1.47 -34.37
C GLY A 582 -2.00 -2.64 -33.56
N ASN A 583 -2.04 -2.53 -32.21
CA ASN A 583 -2.40 -3.59 -31.29
C ASN A 583 -1.38 -4.75 -31.21
N GLU A 584 -0.13 -4.48 -31.47
CA GLU A 584 0.96 -5.44 -31.31
C GLU A 584 1.09 -5.88 -29.83
N LEU A 585 1.42 -7.15 -29.64
CA LEU A 585 1.67 -7.69 -28.29
C LEU A 585 3.17 -7.56 -27.99
N LYS A 586 3.52 -6.71 -27.03
CA LYS A 586 4.89 -6.38 -26.62
C LYS A 586 5.16 -6.82 -25.19
N ASP A 587 6.39 -7.22 -24.93
CA ASP A 587 6.85 -7.52 -23.56
C ASP A 587 6.89 -6.24 -22.70
N GLU A 588 6.57 -6.35 -21.42
CA GLU A 588 6.64 -5.22 -20.49
C GLU A 588 8.07 -4.93 -20.01
N ASP A 589 8.96 -5.91 -20.14
CA ASP A 589 10.34 -5.86 -19.62
C ASP A 589 11.28 -5.04 -20.50
N GLY A 590 10.84 -4.72 -21.72
CA GLY A 590 11.64 -3.94 -22.68
C GLY A 590 12.71 -4.77 -23.41
N LEU A 591 12.57 -6.09 -23.41
CA LEU A 591 13.48 -7.01 -24.13
C LEU A 591 13.30 -6.92 -25.64
N GLY A 592 12.17 -6.34 -26.08
CA GLY A 592 11.80 -6.17 -27.49
C GLY A 592 11.30 -7.46 -28.11
N LEU A 593 10.61 -8.25 -27.31
CA LEU A 593 9.87 -9.42 -27.75
C LEU A 593 8.49 -9.02 -28.26
N THR A 594 8.07 -9.58 -29.38
CA THR A 594 6.73 -9.37 -29.95
C THR A 594 6.04 -10.69 -30.21
N ILE A 595 4.72 -10.73 -30.04
CA ILE A 595 3.93 -11.95 -30.28
C ILE A 595 2.95 -11.73 -31.41
N THR A 596 2.93 -12.70 -32.34
CA THR A 596 1.89 -12.87 -33.36
C THR A 596 1.09 -14.13 -33.05
N VAL A 597 -0.23 -13.99 -32.97
CA VAL A 597 -1.15 -15.12 -32.77
C VAL A 597 -1.79 -15.47 -34.09
N THR A 598 -1.61 -16.72 -34.54
CA THR A 598 -2.23 -17.23 -35.79
C THR A 598 -3.38 -18.17 -35.45
N SER A 599 -4.48 -18.07 -36.18
CA SER A 599 -5.62 -18.97 -36.04
C SER A 599 -5.44 -20.30 -36.82
N SER A 600 -4.29 -20.52 -37.47
CA SER A 600 -4.01 -21.68 -38.31
C SER A 600 -3.38 -22.81 -37.50
N SER A 601 -3.98 -23.99 -37.58
CA SER A 601 -3.45 -25.22 -36.97
C SER A 601 -2.39 -25.92 -37.86
N GLU A 602 -1.93 -25.26 -38.89
CA GLU A 602 -0.98 -25.83 -39.82
C GLU A 602 0.37 -26.05 -39.16
N HIS A 603 0.78 -27.30 -39.05
CA HIS A 603 2.04 -27.73 -38.43
C HIS A 603 2.23 -27.35 -36.93
N ASP A 604 1.14 -27.25 -36.17
CA ASP A 604 1.17 -26.90 -34.72
C ASP A 604 1.84 -25.56 -34.40
N ARG A 605 1.62 -24.56 -35.28
CA ARG A 605 2.18 -23.20 -35.20
C ARG A 605 1.08 -22.21 -34.82
N TYR A 606 0.82 -22.06 -33.53
CA TYR A 606 -0.29 -21.23 -33.04
C TYR A 606 0.14 -19.84 -32.60
N ARG A 607 1.35 -19.72 -32.02
CA ARG A 607 1.87 -18.44 -31.53
C ARG A 607 3.32 -18.34 -31.93
N THR A 608 3.71 -17.20 -32.49
CA THR A 608 5.09 -16.88 -32.81
C THR A 608 5.54 -15.71 -31.98
N MET A 609 6.58 -15.90 -31.20
CA MET A 609 7.32 -14.85 -30.52
C MET A 609 8.58 -14.54 -31.31
N GLU A 610 8.81 -13.27 -31.60
CA GLU A 610 9.98 -12.80 -32.35
C GLU A 610 10.85 -11.92 -31.46
N THR A 611 12.17 -12.16 -31.48
CA THR A 611 13.17 -11.36 -30.77
C THR A 611 13.61 -10.16 -31.63
N LYS A 612 14.38 -9.22 -31.05
CA LYS A 612 15.02 -8.10 -31.76
C LYS A 612 15.87 -8.57 -32.95
N ASP A 613 16.56 -9.70 -32.77
CA ASP A 613 17.44 -10.31 -33.77
C ASP A 613 16.68 -11.16 -34.80
N LYS A 614 15.34 -11.06 -34.77
CA LYS A 614 14.47 -11.78 -35.71
C LYS A 614 14.48 -13.31 -35.59
N VAL A 615 14.99 -13.84 -34.52
CA VAL A 615 14.83 -15.25 -34.15
C VAL A 615 13.39 -15.49 -33.71
N LYS A 616 12.77 -16.55 -34.23
CA LYS A 616 11.38 -16.90 -33.97
C LYS A 616 11.27 -18.10 -33.07
N TYR A 617 10.55 -17.94 -31.99
CA TYR A 617 10.12 -19.01 -31.11
C TYR A 617 8.67 -19.34 -31.41
N ILE A 618 8.37 -20.56 -31.79
CA ILE A 618 7.06 -20.95 -32.28
C ILE A 618 6.46 -21.98 -31.31
N PHE A 619 5.27 -21.68 -30.84
CA PHE A 619 4.59 -22.46 -29.79
C PHE A 619 3.32 -23.14 -30.32
N GLY A 620 3.04 -24.33 -29.79
CA GLY A 620 1.83 -25.07 -30.08
C GLY A 620 0.57 -24.52 -29.42
N GLN A 621 -0.58 -25.12 -29.67
CA GLN A 621 -1.85 -24.75 -29.05
C GLN A 621 -1.80 -24.92 -27.53
N ASP A 622 -1.09 -25.94 -27.06
CA ASP A 622 -0.87 -26.24 -25.64
C ASP A 622 0.11 -25.30 -24.94
N GLY A 623 0.72 -24.37 -25.70
CA GLY A 623 1.66 -23.36 -25.19
C GLY A 623 3.11 -23.80 -25.14
N PHE A 624 3.47 -25.04 -25.42
CA PHE A 624 4.86 -25.50 -25.41
C PHE A 624 5.62 -25.14 -26.69
N LEU A 625 6.91 -24.84 -26.55
CA LEU A 625 7.83 -24.52 -27.63
C LEU A 625 7.91 -25.68 -28.65
N ARG A 626 7.71 -25.38 -29.96
CA ARG A 626 7.79 -26.33 -31.06
C ARG A 626 9.02 -26.14 -31.90
N PHE A 627 9.33 -24.88 -32.25
CA PHE A 627 10.45 -24.56 -33.12
C PHE A 627 11.15 -23.29 -32.63
N ILE A 628 12.47 -23.28 -32.85
CA ILE A 628 13.27 -22.04 -32.82
C ILE A 628 13.82 -21.89 -34.23
N GLU A 629 13.54 -20.79 -34.94
CA GLU A 629 13.93 -20.53 -36.32
C GLU A 629 14.77 -19.27 -36.40
N ASP A 630 15.88 -19.35 -37.16
CA ASP A 630 16.73 -18.21 -37.50
C ASP A 630 16.25 -17.49 -38.76
N LEU A 631 16.95 -16.42 -39.15
CA LEU A 631 16.66 -15.65 -40.38
C LEU A 631 16.87 -16.42 -41.67
N ASP A 632 17.74 -17.42 -41.66
CA ASP A 632 18.09 -18.25 -42.82
C ASP A 632 17.15 -19.45 -43.01
N GLY A 633 16.20 -19.62 -42.05
CA GLY A 633 15.21 -20.70 -42.06
C GLY A 633 15.72 -22.02 -41.46
N ASN A 634 16.90 -22.00 -40.81
CA ASN A 634 17.31 -23.15 -40.01
C ASN A 634 16.42 -23.28 -38.79
N SER A 635 16.18 -24.51 -38.34
CA SER A 635 15.19 -24.75 -37.29
C SER A 635 15.64 -25.84 -36.33
N VAL A 636 15.54 -25.55 -35.03
CA VAL A 636 15.57 -26.52 -33.92
C VAL A 636 14.14 -26.95 -33.63
N LYS A 637 13.87 -28.23 -33.60
CA LYS A 637 12.53 -28.78 -33.38
C LYS A 637 12.40 -29.47 -32.04
N HIS A 638 11.35 -29.13 -31.31
CA HIS A 638 10.96 -29.72 -30.01
C HIS A 638 9.73 -30.60 -30.20
N GLN A 639 9.84 -31.87 -29.86
CA GLN A 639 8.75 -32.83 -29.95
C GLN A 639 8.28 -33.23 -28.55
N TYR A 640 6.99 -33.17 -28.31
CA TYR A 640 6.37 -33.59 -27.08
C TYR A 640 5.57 -34.88 -27.27
N GLY A 641 5.66 -35.77 -26.28
CA GLY A 641 4.93 -37.05 -26.28
C GLY A 641 3.62 -36.95 -25.53
N PRO A 642 2.55 -37.59 -26.02
CA PRO A 642 1.30 -37.73 -25.29
C PRO A 642 1.46 -38.78 -24.19
N ASN A 643 1.11 -38.45 -22.97
CA ASN A 643 0.76 -39.43 -21.95
C ASN A 643 -0.41 -38.95 -21.09
N SER A 644 -0.98 -39.84 -20.26
CA SER A 644 -2.10 -39.55 -19.39
C SER A 644 -1.82 -38.49 -18.31
N ALA A 645 -0.55 -38.12 -18.14
CA ALA A 645 -0.10 -37.11 -17.15
C ALA A 645 0.28 -35.78 -17.78
N GLY A 646 -0.02 -35.54 -19.07
CA GLY A 646 0.27 -34.29 -19.80
C GLY A 646 1.43 -34.42 -20.81
N ASN A 647 1.63 -33.38 -21.62
CA ASN A 647 2.70 -33.32 -22.60
C ASN A 647 4.05 -33.15 -21.91
N PHE A 648 5.06 -33.93 -22.34
CA PHE A 648 6.44 -33.83 -21.88
C PHE A 648 7.39 -33.94 -23.06
N LEU A 649 8.54 -33.30 -22.94
CA LEU A 649 9.58 -33.29 -23.98
C LEU A 649 9.98 -34.72 -24.33
N ALA A 650 9.80 -35.14 -25.56
CA ALA A 650 10.22 -36.45 -26.02
C ALA A 650 11.64 -36.40 -26.63
N TYR A 651 11.88 -35.41 -27.52
CA TYR A 651 13.19 -35.20 -28.08
C TYR A 651 13.32 -33.77 -28.68
N VAL A 652 14.57 -33.32 -28.82
CA VAL A 652 14.94 -32.12 -29.51
C VAL A 652 15.81 -32.48 -30.72
N THR A 653 15.52 -31.93 -31.87
CA THR A 653 16.31 -32.14 -33.12
C THR A 653 16.89 -30.82 -33.58
N ASP A 654 18.20 -30.78 -33.80
CA ASP A 654 18.91 -29.60 -34.35
C ASP A 654 18.69 -29.47 -35.86
N ALA A 655 19.18 -28.35 -36.45
CA ALA A 655 19.04 -28.08 -37.88
C ALA A 655 19.81 -29.05 -38.77
N ALA A 656 20.78 -29.80 -38.25
CA ALA A 656 21.55 -30.82 -38.98
C ALA A 656 20.94 -32.21 -38.84
N GLY A 657 19.87 -32.40 -38.03
CA GLY A 657 19.20 -33.68 -37.78
C GLY A 657 19.76 -34.46 -36.60
N GLY A 658 20.67 -33.86 -35.81
CA GLY A 658 21.13 -34.41 -34.53
C GLY A 658 19.99 -34.40 -33.51
N THR A 659 19.74 -35.54 -32.82
CA THR A 659 18.60 -35.69 -31.93
C THR A 659 19.04 -36.01 -30.51
N LEU A 660 18.44 -35.32 -29.53
CA LEU A 660 18.57 -35.56 -28.10
C LEU A 660 17.25 -36.09 -27.56
N ASN A 661 17.23 -37.38 -27.12
CA ASN A 661 16.02 -38.03 -26.65
C ASN A 661 15.91 -37.97 -25.12
N ALA A 662 14.75 -37.61 -24.62
CA ALA A 662 14.43 -37.61 -23.19
C ALA A 662 13.82 -38.97 -22.79
N VAL A 663 14.38 -39.61 -21.76
CA VAL A 663 13.94 -40.90 -21.23
C VAL A 663 13.34 -40.70 -19.86
N TYR A 664 12.14 -41.22 -19.67
CA TYR A 664 11.38 -41.08 -18.40
C TYR A 664 11.21 -42.42 -17.69
N SER A 665 11.06 -42.36 -16.37
CA SER A 665 10.69 -43.52 -15.58
C SER A 665 9.26 -44.00 -15.93
N THR A 666 9.03 -45.30 -15.80
CA THR A 666 7.72 -45.92 -16.06
C THR A 666 6.83 -45.96 -14.82
N ASP A 667 7.18 -45.26 -13.75
CA ASP A 667 6.39 -45.20 -12.52
C ASP A 667 5.04 -44.54 -12.79
N ALA A 668 3.97 -45.26 -12.44
CA ALA A 668 2.61 -44.84 -12.76
C ALA A 668 2.16 -43.56 -12.01
N THR A 669 2.83 -43.22 -10.94
CA THR A 669 2.45 -42.08 -10.09
C THR A 669 3.11 -40.75 -10.51
N TYR A 670 4.35 -40.80 -10.96
CA TYR A 670 5.10 -39.63 -11.37
C TYR A 670 6.28 -39.94 -12.30
N SER A 671 6.08 -39.79 -13.61
CA SER A 671 7.16 -40.05 -14.60
C SER A 671 8.25 -38.97 -14.45
N ARG A 672 9.43 -39.35 -13.95
CA ARG A 672 10.62 -38.48 -13.85
C ARG A 672 11.53 -38.65 -15.02
N LEU A 673 12.22 -37.58 -15.44
CA LEU A 673 13.29 -37.69 -16.43
C LEU A 673 14.45 -38.48 -15.82
N THR A 674 14.83 -39.59 -16.43
CA THR A 674 15.91 -40.47 -15.94
C THR A 674 17.17 -40.36 -16.78
N ALA A 675 17.06 -39.96 -18.04
CA ALA A 675 18.22 -39.74 -18.90
C ALA A 675 17.91 -38.81 -20.09
N ILE A 676 18.96 -38.19 -20.61
CA ILE A 676 19.02 -37.63 -21.97
C ILE A 676 20.01 -38.46 -22.79
N GLN A 677 19.58 -38.94 -23.96
CA GLN A 677 20.39 -39.78 -24.84
C GLN A 677 20.60 -39.10 -26.18
N ASP A 678 21.87 -39.07 -26.67
CA ASP A 678 22.19 -38.56 -27.98
C ASP A 678 22.04 -39.65 -29.09
N THR A 679 22.22 -39.25 -30.35
CA THR A 679 22.17 -40.16 -31.52
C THR A 679 23.26 -41.23 -31.55
N LYS A 680 24.33 -41.10 -30.74
CA LYS A 680 25.40 -42.08 -30.61
C LYS A 680 25.18 -43.06 -29.44
N GLY A 681 24.01 -42.94 -28.73
CA GLY A 681 23.66 -43.76 -27.59
C GLY A 681 24.37 -43.38 -26.29
N ARG A 682 25.04 -42.24 -26.24
CA ARG A 682 25.62 -41.72 -24.97
C ARG A 682 24.48 -41.14 -24.11
N GLU A 683 24.53 -41.46 -22.81
CA GLU A 683 23.50 -41.07 -21.87
C GLU A 683 24.06 -40.21 -20.73
N ILE A 684 23.33 -39.17 -20.39
CA ILE A 684 23.41 -38.47 -19.11
C ILE A 684 22.24 -38.95 -18.29
N ARG A 685 22.51 -39.45 -17.06
CA ARG A 685 21.47 -40.05 -16.19
C ARG A 685 21.27 -39.22 -14.94
N TYR A 686 20.02 -39.18 -14.49
CA TYR A 686 19.56 -38.40 -13.35
C TYR A 686 19.09 -39.32 -12.23
N GLY A 687 19.53 -39.04 -10.98
CA GLY A 687 19.12 -39.75 -9.79
C GLY A 687 18.30 -38.86 -8.85
N TYR A 688 17.28 -39.44 -8.22
CA TYR A 688 16.36 -38.73 -7.33
C TYR A 688 16.25 -39.44 -5.99
N ASP A 689 15.99 -38.67 -4.91
CA ASP A 689 15.59 -39.25 -3.61
C ASP A 689 14.12 -39.65 -3.56
N ALA A 690 13.71 -40.21 -2.41
CA ALA A 690 12.34 -40.65 -2.18
C ALA A 690 11.34 -39.47 -2.15
N GLN A 691 11.79 -38.26 -1.85
CA GLN A 691 11.02 -37.03 -1.85
C GLN A 691 10.90 -36.42 -3.25
N GLY A 692 11.75 -36.87 -4.17
CA GLY A 692 11.76 -36.43 -5.56
C GLY A 692 12.70 -35.28 -5.84
N ASN A 693 13.66 -35.03 -4.99
CA ASN A 693 14.72 -34.07 -5.26
C ASN A 693 15.78 -34.68 -6.17
N LEU A 694 16.32 -33.92 -7.12
CA LEU A 694 17.45 -34.32 -7.94
C LEU A 694 18.71 -34.44 -7.04
N THR A 695 19.33 -35.60 -7.01
CA THR A 695 20.47 -35.89 -6.11
C THR A 695 21.75 -36.13 -6.86
N SER A 696 21.71 -36.55 -8.12
CA SER A 696 22.91 -36.82 -8.90
C SER A 696 22.69 -36.71 -10.40
N ILE A 697 23.72 -36.28 -11.11
CA ILE A 697 23.86 -36.34 -12.55
C ILE A 697 25.07 -37.24 -12.85
N THR A 698 24.86 -38.31 -13.64
CA THR A 698 25.92 -39.23 -14.04
C THR A 698 26.19 -39.07 -15.53
N TYR A 699 27.44 -38.77 -15.86
CA TYR A 699 27.90 -38.54 -17.22
C TYR A 699 28.19 -39.83 -17.97
N PRO A 700 28.35 -39.84 -19.31
CA PRO A 700 28.65 -41.04 -20.11
C PRO A 700 29.95 -41.75 -19.72
N ASP A 701 30.91 -41.05 -19.15
CA ASP A 701 32.16 -41.60 -18.62
C ASP A 701 32.04 -42.23 -17.23
N GLY A 702 30.82 -42.20 -16.64
CA GLY A 702 30.55 -42.75 -15.31
C GLY A 702 30.87 -41.79 -14.15
N SER A 703 31.42 -40.61 -14.43
CA SER A 703 31.59 -39.56 -13.39
C SER A 703 30.28 -38.97 -12.97
N LYS A 704 30.25 -38.45 -11.74
CA LYS A 704 29.05 -37.83 -11.16
C LYS A 704 29.38 -36.41 -10.71
#